data_b39f2ce527339e4be11d9ff8ed46ac69
#
_entry.id   b39f2ce527339e4be11d9ff8ed46ac69
#
_cell.length_a   1.000
_cell.length_b   1.000
_cell.length_c   1.000
_cell.angle_alpha   90.00
_cell.angle_beta   90.00
_cell.angle_gamma   90.00
#
_symmetry.space_group_name_H-M   'P 1'
#
loop_
_entity.id
_entity.type
_entity.pdbx_description
1 polymer ?
#
loop_
_entity_poly.entity_id
_entity_poly.type
_entity_poly.pdbx_seq_one_letter_code
_entity_poly.pdbx_strand_id
1 'polypeptide(L)'
;MWTRSLIAVAAMLVVAPAAQAGDVRMFAVGHKHRVQDAVTYADYRNKMAALMDAGFPNRSAYVQAGVDDVASHLRPADPRAPRRALVVFPEEAGLINILIGSRGETSRRQTSVLGAVPSLFAPYARQFDHYTAKYPGQPAVRLLFLALTDTLYRSFYETFRDLAREHGVYIASTMNAAPARRVEAAEDPDLVALLRDPDEPDRGYAYEAVSPHAANTTYVFAPNGEVLVSDGQGRTLQSPSQTAGVIRGSTVKAYLTPSEQPPPAEFLGLALAFGAVQDMEVLDTPVGRLATVISKDAWMIDVNDRFEAKGANVILQPEAFSDWGFRTDEWAPDVFKEGGFANVQKYPAWQVNVDASLTGAFFNTVFDGQSAIIGRRTKADPGPLSPDNAWIGQNPDTGFLAVGPWIEPDPGIADPSLSLAQRRQQLTTAGLKLLIGPPCPDSLAVGQCRNGYRESIVWEDVRIPRGPVTARPDRVRGAPPAFGRSARVSGKEKQGPVAQHAPRVAAQGRYVYAVWHEQRGHVSNAFMAVSRNHGRHFHKPARVSANAAGAVAEMFPSVAAIDGEIAVTWQELAAGRSDERGRVMLARFDEKGRKRGGDARVDDTDEGGKWLPQVAYDGRTPVLAWIDERDRGPQDLPLEHVYAARAVGGGFTPNVRADAGAPVPLAAHLDNKWSPAIAAGGGKVYLAWADFRNYNWDIFFARSDDGGRTFGANVKVDDFTGFERIDERPSLALDPLGRVHAAWTDLRAREPDTNIFYARSDNGGASFSPNRQLDDSKQGFDPDTDTPTNQWHPSLAWAGETLFAAWQDNRLGNNDVFFTSSPDGGATFAPSERVDDTGSGHSEQSRPQMAWAEGLCHVVWEDTRSGNADVFTARRPCAAPPGKGKKPKP
;
A
#
# COMPACT_ATOMS: atom_id res chain seq x y z
N MET A 1 39.83 -8.74 -59.22
CA MET A 1 38.57 -9.56 -59.23
C MET A 1 38.43 -10.22 -57.92
N TRP A 2 37.63 -9.65 -57.04
CA TRP A 2 36.91 -10.23 -55.87
C TRP A 2 36.05 -9.16 -55.33
N THR A 3 34.75 -9.22 -55.64
CA THR A 3 33.68 -8.38 -55.12
C THR A 3 33.30 -8.86 -53.72
N ARG A 4 33.42 -8.00 -52.71
CA ARG A 4 32.87 -8.21 -51.37
C ARG A 4 31.49 -7.61 -51.33
N SER A 5 30.47 -8.48 -51.18
CA SER A 5 29.11 -8.11 -50.87
C SER A 5 29.03 -7.79 -49.37
N LEU A 6 28.71 -6.55 -49.04
CA LEU A 6 28.30 -6.11 -47.72
C LEU A 6 26.80 -6.44 -47.57
N ILE A 7 26.48 -7.39 -46.70
CA ILE A 7 25.09 -7.61 -46.22
C ILE A 7 24.87 -6.62 -45.06
N ALA A 8 24.08 -5.59 -45.30
CA ALA A 8 23.58 -4.71 -44.27
C ALA A 8 22.42 -5.41 -43.54
N VAL A 9 22.66 -5.84 -42.31
CA VAL A 9 21.58 -6.27 -41.39
C VAL A 9 20.89 -5.02 -40.90
N ALA A 10 19.75 -4.72 -41.50
CA ALA A 10 18.83 -3.70 -40.94
C ALA A 10 18.18 -4.28 -39.69
N ALA A 11 18.64 -3.86 -38.51
CA ALA A 11 17.91 -4.06 -37.26
C ALA A 11 16.60 -3.27 -37.35
N MET A 12 15.50 -3.94 -37.65
CA MET A 12 14.18 -3.39 -37.42
C MET A 12 13.98 -3.22 -35.92
N LEU A 13 14.13 -1.99 -35.44
CA LEU A 13 13.55 -1.56 -34.17
C LEU A 13 12.02 -1.72 -34.30
N VAL A 14 11.49 -2.79 -33.75
CA VAL A 14 10.06 -2.91 -33.50
C VAL A 14 9.76 -1.90 -32.41
N VAL A 15 9.39 -0.69 -32.81
CA VAL A 15 8.74 0.28 -31.92
C VAL A 15 7.38 -0.34 -31.61
N ALA A 16 7.26 -0.93 -30.43
CA ALA A 16 5.96 -1.33 -29.93
C ALA A 16 5.04 -0.11 -29.98
N PRO A 17 3.84 -0.20 -30.56
CA PRO A 17 2.92 0.93 -30.61
C PRO A 17 2.62 1.36 -29.17
N ALA A 18 2.75 2.67 -28.91
CA ALA A 18 2.34 3.26 -27.66
C ALA A 18 0.92 2.79 -27.34
N ALA A 19 0.77 2.00 -26.27
CA ALA A 19 -0.49 1.41 -25.91
C ALA A 19 -1.47 2.56 -25.56
N GLN A 20 -2.52 2.70 -26.35
CA GLN A 20 -3.59 3.65 -26.07
C GLN A 20 -4.28 3.26 -24.75
N ALA A 21 -4.60 4.28 -23.92
CA ALA A 21 -5.47 4.09 -22.78
C ALA A 21 -6.75 3.38 -23.22
N GLY A 22 -7.20 2.40 -22.48
CA GLY A 22 -8.42 1.65 -22.77
C GLY A 22 -9.21 1.40 -21.51
N ASP A 23 -10.52 1.46 -21.63
CA ASP A 23 -11.39 1.13 -20.51
C ASP A 23 -11.26 -0.35 -20.15
N VAL A 24 -11.14 -0.60 -18.87
CA VAL A 24 -11.15 -1.94 -18.27
C VAL A 24 -12.45 -2.08 -17.50
N ARG A 25 -13.21 -3.13 -17.76
CA ARG A 25 -14.38 -3.46 -16.97
C ARG A 25 -13.95 -4.20 -15.72
N MET A 26 -14.23 -3.61 -14.58
CA MET A 26 -13.88 -4.13 -13.27
C MET A 26 -15.14 -4.60 -12.55
N PHE A 27 -15.03 -5.72 -11.85
CA PHE A 27 -16.09 -6.30 -11.05
C PHE A 27 -15.58 -6.56 -9.65
N ALA A 28 -16.35 -6.13 -8.63
CA ALA A 28 -16.18 -6.55 -7.25
C ALA A 28 -17.34 -7.47 -6.87
N VAL A 29 -17.03 -8.70 -6.48
CA VAL A 29 -17.98 -9.75 -6.15
C VAL A 29 -18.06 -9.90 -4.65
N GLY A 30 -19.21 -9.58 -4.05
CA GLY A 30 -19.51 -9.88 -2.66
C GLY A 30 -20.35 -11.16 -2.59
N HIS A 31 -19.73 -12.33 -2.54
CA HIS A 31 -20.47 -13.57 -2.45
C HIS A 31 -20.78 -13.97 -1.01
N LYS A 32 -21.87 -14.71 -0.83
CA LYS A 32 -22.31 -15.17 0.50
C LYS A 32 -21.84 -16.57 0.78
N HIS A 33 -21.09 -16.73 1.90
CA HIS A 33 -20.72 -18.06 2.41
C HIS A 33 -21.91 -18.78 3.00
N ARG A 34 -22.12 -20.02 2.56
CA ARG A 34 -23.10 -20.96 3.12
C ARG A 34 -22.54 -22.37 3.10
N VAL A 35 -22.73 -23.11 4.18
CA VAL A 35 -22.25 -24.50 4.30
C VAL A 35 -22.73 -25.39 3.17
N GLN A 36 -23.94 -25.13 2.63
CA GLN A 36 -24.53 -25.88 1.50
C GLN A 36 -23.76 -25.71 0.20
N ASP A 37 -23.05 -24.58 0.03
CA ASP A 37 -22.26 -24.32 -1.19
C ASP A 37 -20.94 -25.12 -1.19
N ALA A 38 -20.64 -25.85 -0.10
CA ALA A 38 -19.44 -26.65 0.06
C ALA A 38 -19.72 -28.10 0.48
N VAL A 39 -20.85 -28.68 0.06
CA VAL A 39 -21.14 -30.09 0.32
C VAL A 39 -20.35 -30.99 -0.64
N THR A 40 -20.35 -30.65 -1.92
CA THR A 40 -19.60 -31.34 -2.97
C THR A 40 -18.75 -30.36 -3.78
N TYR A 41 -17.78 -30.87 -4.55
CA TYR A 41 -17.01 -30.09 -5.53
C TYR A 41 -17.94 -29.39 -6.53
N ALA A 42 -19.01 -30.06 -6.93
CA ALA A 42 -20.00 -29.50 -7.86
C ALA A 42 -20.77 -28.34 -7.24
N ASP A 43 -21.13 -28.41 -5.95
CA ASP A 43 -21.88 -27.31 -5.29
C ASP A 43 -21.06 -26.03 -5.27
N TYR A 44 -19.78 -26.10 -4.88
CA TYR A 44 -18.91 -24.94 -4.90
C TYR A 44 -18.70 -24.38 -6.30
N ARG A 45 -18.40 -25.24 -7.29
CA ARG A 45 -18.25 -24.83 -8.68
C ARG A 45 -19.53 -24.18 -9.21
N ASN A 46 -20.69 -24.75 -8.94
CA ASN A 46 -21.98 -24.26 -9.37
C ASN A 46 -22.29 -22.90 -8.75
N LYS A 47 -21.95 -22.69 -7.47
CA LYS A 47 -22.06 -21.38 -6.79
C LYS A 47 -21.25 -20.33 -7.53
N MET A 48 -19.97 -20.59 -7.80
CA MET A 48 -19.10 -19.63 -8.48
C MET A 48 -19.53 -19.38 -9.93
N ALA A 49 -19.92 -20.44 -10.65
CA ALA A 49 -20.43 -20.31 -12.03
C ALA A 49 -21.77 -19.53 -12.08
N ALA A 50 -22.64 -19.72 -11.11
CA ALA A 50 -23.91 -19.00 -11.02
C ALA A 50 -23.73 -17.48 -10.73
N LEU A 51 -22.64 -17.09 -10.06
CA LEU A 51 -22.26 -15.68 -9.91
C LEU A 51 -21.72 -15.11 -11.23
N MET A 52 -21.04 -15.94 -12.00
CA MET A 52 -20.46 -15.51 -13.27
C MET A 52 -21.48 -15.37 -14.39
N ASP A 53 -22.58 -16.13 -14.41
CA ASP A 53 -23.52 -16.20 -15.53
C ASP A 53 -24.98 -16.24 -15.07
N ALA A 54 -25.77 -15.25 -15.49
CA ALA A 54 -27.23 -15.21 -15.27
C ALA A 54 -27.98 -16.39 -15.89
N GLY A 55 -27.47 -16.93 -17.00
CA GLY A 55 -28.03 -18.10 -17.68
C GLY A 55 -27.69 -19.45 -17.02
N PHE A 56 -26.97 -19.45 -15.90
CA PHE A 56 -26.59 -20.69 -15.22
C PHE A 56 -27.84 -21.50 -14.78
N PRO A 57 -27.89 -22.79 -15.07
CA PRO A 57 -29.06 -23.62 -14.75
C PRO A 57 -29.35 -23.62 -13.24
N ASN A 58 -30.62 -23.37 -12.86
CA ASN A 58 -31.07 -23.32 -11.47
C ASN A 58 -30.27 -22.29 -10.60
N ARG A 59 -29.88 -21.17 -11.17
CA ARG A 59 -29.11 -20.10 -10.51
C ARG A 59 -29.67 -19.68 -9.16
N SER A 60 -31.00 -19.64 -9.02
CA SER A 60 -31.69 -19.25 -7.79
C SER A 60 -31.43 -20.19 -6.59
N ALA A 61 -30.90 -21.41 -6.82
CA ALA A 61 -30.46 -22.28 -5.73
C ALA A 61 -29.11 -21.81 -5.12
N TYR A 62 -28.33 -21.06 -5.87
CA TYR A 62 -26.96 -20.66 -5.50
C TYR A 62 -26.82 -19.17 -5.22
N VAL A 63 -27.56 -18.30 -5.89
CA VAL A 63 -27.40 -16.85 -5.84
C VAL A 63 -28.70 -16.19 -5.41
N GLN A 64 -28.64 -15.18 -4.56
CA GLN A 64 -29.79 -14.44 -4.08
C GLN A 64 -30.55 -13.76 -5.24
N ALA A 65 -31.87 -13.62 -5.09
CA ALA A 65 -32.69 -12.93 -6.07
C ALA A 65 -32.25 -11.46 -6.24
N GLY A 66 -32.24 -11.00 -7.50
CA GLY A 66 -31.83 -9.62 -7.81
C GLY A 66 -30.34 -9.30 -7.73
N VAL A 67 -29.49 -10.29 -7.50
CA VAL A 67 -28.03 -10.15 -7.65
C VAL A 67 -27.67 -10.26 -9.13
N ASP A 68 -26.81 -9.36 -9.58
CA ASP A 68 -26.32 -9.26 -10.96
C ASP A 68 -25.39 -10.44 -11.33
N ASP A 69 -24.85 -10.47 -12.53
CA ASP A 69 -23.87 -11.44 -12.99
C ASP A 69 -22.77 -10.77 -13.80
N VAL A 70 -21.64 -11.47 -13.95
CA VAL A 70 -20.48 -10.95 -14.68
C VAL A 70 -20.69 -11.03 -16.19
N ALA A 71 -21.20 -12.16 -16.70
CA ALA A 71 -21.24 -12.45 -18.14
C ALA A 71 -22.12 -11.49 -18.94
N SER A 72 -23.28 -11.07 -18.36
CA SER A 72 -24.21 -10.12 -19.00
C SER A 72 -23.58 -8.75 -19.24
N HIS A 73 -22.56 -8.39 -18.49
CA HIS A 73 -21.86 -7.11 -18.60
C HIS A 73 -20.53 -7.21 -19.35
N LEU A 74 -20.12 -8.41 -19.78
CA LEU A 74 -18.88 -8.54 -20.56
C LEU A 74 -19.05 -7.96 -21.96
N ARG A 75 -18.07 -7.19 -22.42
CA ARG A 75 -18.00 -6.76 -23.82
C ARG A 75 -17.86 -7.98 -24.74
N PRO A 76 -18.38 -7.94 -25.99
CA PRO A 76 -18.17 -9.02 -26.94
C PRO A 76 -16.69 -9.41 -27.05
N ALA A 77 -16.43 -10.70 -27.18
CA ALA A 77 -15.06 -11.19 -27.37
C ALA A 77 -14.52 -10.74 -28.73
N ASP A 78 -13.35 -10.13 -28.72
CA ASP A 78 -12.57 -9.92 -29.94
C ASP A 78 -11.57 -11.10 -30.09
N PRO A 79 -11.66 -11.91 -31.15
CA PRO A 79 -10.70 -13.02 -31.36
C PRO A 79 -9.24 -12.59 -31.46
N ARG A 80 -8.99 -11.29 -31.65
CA ARG A 80 -7.66 -10.71 -31.84
C ARG A 80 -7.10 -10.05 -30.58
N ALA A 81 -7.91 -9.90 -29.52
CA ALA A 81 -7.49 -9.24 -28.29
C ALA A 81 -8.15 -9.89 -27.06
N PRO A 82 -7.42 -10.11 -25.97
CA PRO A 82 -8.02 -10.57 -24.71
C PRO A 82 -9.06 -9.54 -24.20
N ARG A 83 -10.11 -10.02 -23.55
CA ARG A 83 -11.08 -9.15 -22.89
C ARG A 83 -10.37 -8.33 -21.83
N ARG A 84 -10.66 -7.05 -21.80
CA ARG A 84 -10.20 -6.16 -20.72
C ARG A 84 -11.24 -6.16 -19.61
N ALA A 85 -11.33 -7.28 -18.89
CA ALA A 85 -12.22 -7.43 -17.76
C ALA A 85 -11.46 -8.11 -16.60
N LEU A 86 -11.67 -7.61 -15.41
CA LEU A 86 -11.10 -8.10 -14.16
C LEU A 86 -12.20 -8.32 -13.15
N VAL A 87 -12.27 -9.53 -12.61
CA VAL A 87 -13.26 -9.93 -11.60
C VAL A 87 -12.51 -10.23 -10.31
N VAL A 88 -12.86 -9.54 -9.22
CA VAL A 88 -12.25 -9.71 -7.91
C VAL A 88 -13.25 -10.36 -6.98
N PHE A 89 -12.90 -11.52 -6.43
CA PHE A 89 -13.61 -12.22 -5.37
C PHE A 89 -13.01 -11.88 -4.01
N PRO A 90 -13.78 -12.01 -2.92
CA PRO A 90 -13.32 -11.60 -1.59
C PRO A 90 -12.19 -12.47 -1.05
N GLU A 91 -11.60 -12.00 0.04
CA GLU A 91 -10.77 -12.78 0.93
C GLU A 91 -11.54 -14.00 1.44
N GLU A 92 -10.85 -15.08 1.74
CA GLU A 92 -11.43 -16.31 2.28
C GLU A 92 -12.49 -16.98 1.37
N ALA A 93 -12.54 -16.61 0.08
CA ALA A 93 -13.47 -17.24 -0.86
C ALA A 93 -13.32 -18.77 -0.92
N GLY A 94 -12.09 -19.26 -0.70
CA GLY A 94 -11.78 -20.69 -0.63
C GLY A 94 -11.83 -21.31 0.75
N LEU A 95 -12.07 -20.56 1.83
CA LEU A 95 -12.06 -21.10 3.20
C LEU A 95 -13.11 -22.20 3.39
N ILE A 96 -14.31 -22.00 2.87
CA ILE A 96 -15.41 -22.94 3.03
C ILE A 96 -15.11 -24.33 2.42
N ASN A 97 -14.14 -24.40 1.51
CA ASN A 97 -13.77 -25.62 0.81
C ASN A 97 -13.11 -26.69 1.68
N ILE A 98 -12.66 -26.32 2.89
CA ILE A 98 -12.21 -27.31 3.88
C ILE A 98 -13.32 -28.28 4.31
N LEU A 99 -14.57 -27.92 4.03
CA LEU A 99 -15.78 -28.69 4.41
C LEU A 99 -16.26 -29.62 3.29
N ILE A 100 -15.65 -29.61 2.11
CA ILE A 100 -16.11 -30.38 0.94
C ILE A 100 -15.98 -31.88 1.15
N GLY A 101 -16.92 -32.62 0.55
CA GLY A 101 -16.89 -34.08 0.44
C GLY A 101 -17.24 -34.83 1.70
N SER A 102 -17.01 -36.13 1.65
CA SER A 102 -17.28 -37.05 2.75
C SER A 102 -16.41 -36.79 4.00
N ARG A 103 -15.17 -36.34 3.77
CA ARG A 103 -14.25 -35.93 4.85
C ARG A 103 -14.73 -34.71 5.63
N GLY A 104 -15.48 -33.79 5.00
CA GLY A 104 -16.04 -32.59 5.64
C GLY A 104 -17.40 -32.83 6.35
N GLU A 105 -18.03 -33.98 6.23
CA GLU A 105 -19.39 -34.22 6.71
C GLU A 105 -19.57 -33.93 8.20
N THR A 106 -18.65 -34.41 9.05
CA THR A 106 -18.70 -34.17 10.51
C THR A 106 -18.53 -32.71 10.85
N SER A 107 -17.68 -32.00 10.12
CA SER A 107 -17.42 -30.57 10.29
C SER A 107 -18.63 -29.73 9.92
N ARG A 108 -19.33 -30.04 8.84
CA ARG A 108 -20.56 -29.32 8.41
C ARG A 108 -21.70 -29.41 9.45
N ARG A 109 -21.65 -30.38 10.36
CA ARG A 109 -22.65 -30.53 11.44
C ARG A 109 -22.32 -29.73 12.69
N GLN A 110 -21.17 -29.07 12.74
CA GLN A 110 -20.77 -28.24 13.87
C GLN A 110 -21.47 -26.88 13.84
N THR A 111 -21.46 -26.20 14.99
CA THR A 111 -22.08 -24.87 15.15
C THR A 111 -21.06 -23.75 15.36
N SER A 112 -19.77 -24.11 15.42
CA SER A 112 -18.67 -23.15 15.62
C SER A 112 -17.41 -23.55 14.88
N VAL A 113 -16.57 -22.59 14.56
CA VAL A 113 -15.23 -22.81 13.99
C VAL A 113 -14.39 -23.69 14.89
N LEU A 114 -14.48 -23.48 16.22
CA LEU A 114 -13.77 -24.29 17.25
C LEU A 114 -14.20 -25.76 17.26
N GLY A 115 -15.40 -26.07 16.82
CA GLY A 115 -15.86 -27.47 16.67
C GLY A 115 -15.51 -28.04 15.29
N ALA A 116 -15.66 -27.22 14.25
CA ALA A 116 -15.54 -27.67 12.86
C ALA A 116 -14.09 -27.99 12.45
N VAL A 117 -13.14 -27.09 12.69
CA VAL A 117 -11.73 -27.27 12.27
C VAL A 117 -11.10 -28.51 12.95
N PRO A 118 -11.20 -28.70 14.27
CA PRO A 118 -10.65 -29.91 14.90
C PRO A 118 -11.28 -31.23 14.42
N SER A 119 -12.53 -31.20 13.98
CA SER A 119 -13.20 -32.41 13.49
C SER A 119 -12.64 -32.93 12.15
N LEU A 120 -11.86 -32.13 11.44
CA LEU A 120 -11.16 -32.52 10.20
C LEU A 120 -9.92 -33.42 10.45
N PHE A 121 -9.32 -33.41 11.65
CA PHE A 121 -8.07 -34.14 11.86
C PHE A 121 -8.25 -35.65 11.63
N ALA A 122 -9.35 -36.26 12.11
CA ALA A 122 -9.57 -37.67 11.96
C ALA A 122 -9.78 -38.11 10.49
N PRO A 123 -10.62 -37.45 9.67
CA PRO A 123 -10.78 -37.77 8.23
C PRO A 123 -9.50 -37.56 7.39
N TYR A 124 -8.61 -36.70 7.82
CA TYR A 124 -7.36 -36.41 7.13
C TYR A 124 -6.11 -36.99 7.80
N ALA A 125 -6.24 -37.89 8.75
CA ALA A 125 -5.14 -38.39 9.57
C ALA A 125 -3.95 -38.92 8.77
N ARG A 126 -4.18 -39.68 7.69
CA ARG A 126 -3.10 -40.23 6.85
C ARG A 126 -2.29 -39.11 6.12
N GLN A 127 -2.98 -38.13 5.61
CA GLN A 127 -2.37 -36.97 4.95
C GLN A 127 -1.65 -36.09 5.99
N PHE A 128 -2.24 -35.92 7.15
CA PHE A 128 -1.65 -35.21 8.28
C PHE A 128 -0.33 -35.86 8.74
N ASP A 129 -0.30 -37.18 8.89
CA ASP A 129 0.91 -37.93 9.24
C ASP A 129 1.99 -37.77 8.17
N HIS A 130 1.61 -37.82 6.88
CA HIS A 130 2.53 -37.60 5.76
C HIS A 130 3.20 -36.22 5.85
N TYR A 131 2.42 -35.15 6.04
CA TYR A 131 2.98 -33.80 6.11
C TYR A 131 3.70 -33.52 7.42
N THR A 132 3.32 -34.20 8.52
CA THR A 132 4.09 -34.13 9.77
C THR A 132 5.48 -34.71 9.61
N ALA A 133 5.59 -35.83 8.90
CA ALA A 133 6.90 -36.41 8.56
C ALA A 133 7.71 -35.58 7.57
N LYS A 134 7.04 -35.00 6.56
CA LYS A 134 7.67 -34.17 5.52
C LYS A 134 8.14 -32.81 6.06
N TYR A 135 7.37 -32.21 6.98
CA TYR A 135 7.61 -30.85 7.52
C TYR A 135 7.52 -30.83 9.05
N PRO A 136 8.49 -31.42 9.74
CA PRO A 136 8.46 -31.52 11.20
C PRO A 136 8.49 -30.15 11.87
N GLY A 137 7.80 -30.05 13.03
CA GLY A 137 7.80 -28.83 13.84
C GLY A 137 6.80 -27.74 13.42
N GLN A 138 5.98 -27.99 12.40
CA GLN A 138 4.93 -27.03 12.01
C GLN A 138 3.71 -27.13 12.97
N PRO A 139 2.96 -26.01 13.17
CA PRO A 139 1.73 -26.03 13.95
C PRO A 139 0.71 -27.03 13.39
N ALA A 140 -0.01 -27.73 14.27
CA ALA A 140 -0.94 -28.79 13.86
C ALA A 140 -2.04 -28.30 12.89
N VAL A 141 -2.62 -27.12 13.12
CA VAL A 141 -3.64 -26.57 12.21
C VAL A 141 -3.04 -26.25 10.84
N ARG A 142 -1.80 -25.76 10.76
CA ARG A 142 -1.11 -25.56 9.48
C ARG A 142 -0.86 -26.87 8.75
N LEU A 143 -0.43 -27.94 9.46
CA LEU A 143 -0.30 -29.27 8.89
C LEU A 143 -1.64 -29.83 8.39
N LEU A 144 -2.75 -29.49 9.04
CA LEU A 144 -4.09 -29.82 8.55
C LEU A 144 -4.38 -29.11 7.22
N PHE A 145 -4.05 -27.82 7.05
CA PHE A 145 -4.19 -27.15 5.75
C PHE A 145 -3.32 -27.79 4.65
N LEU A 146 -2.13 -28.30 4.99
CA LEU A 146 -1.33 -29.07 4.04
C LEU A 146 -2.03 -30.40 3.69
N ALA A 147 -2.62 -31.08 4.68
CA ALA A 147 -3.38 -32.31 4.45
C ALA A 147 -4.61 -32.10 3.55
N LEU A 148 -5.19 -30.91 3.58
CA LEU A 148 -6.32 -30.49 2.75
C LEU A 148 -5.92 -30.06 1.31
N THR A 149 -4.65 -30.03 0.96
CA THR A 149 -4.15 -29.48 -0.32
C THR A 149 -4.90 -30.02 -1.54
N ASP A 150 -5.09 -31.33 -1.66
CA ASP A 150 -5.78 -31.91 -2.81
C ASP A 150 -7.24 -31.41 -2.91
N THR A 151 -7.95 -31.38 -1.79
CA THR A 151 -9.34 -30.87 -1.72
C THR A 151 -9.43 -29.39 -2.12
N LEU A 152 -8.54 -28.55 -1.58
CA LEU A 152 -8.52 -27.10 -1.86
C LEU A 152 -8.19 -26.81 -3.31
N TYR A 153 -7.19 -27.47 -3.88
CA TYR A 153 -6.81 -27.21 -5.27
C TYR A 153 -7.86 -27.72 -6.26
N ARG A 154 -8.49 -28.86 -6.00
CA ARG A 154 -9.60 -29.35 -6.84
C ARG A 154 -10.82 -28.45 -6.80
N SER A 155 -11.21 -28.03 -5.60
CA SER A 155 -12.41 -27.18 -5.47
C SER A 155 -12.18 -25.75 -5.90
N PHE A 156 -11.13 -25.10 -5.39
CA PHE A 156 -10.87 -23.68 -5.63
C PHE A 156 -10.10 -23.44 -6.92
N TYR A 157 -8.86 -23.99 -7.01
CA TYR A 157 -7.98 -23.68 -8.13
C TYR A 157 -8.57 -24.11 -9.46
N GLU A 158 -9.09 -25.34 -9.58
CA GLU A 158 -9.68 -25.81 -10.83
C GLU A 158 -10.94 -25.02 -11.20
N THR A 159 -11.77 -24.63 -10.21
CA THR A 159 -12.96 -23.79 -10.46
C THR A 159 -12.60 -22.45 -11.06
N PHE A 160 -11.73 -21.69 -10.42
CA PHE A 160 -11.40 -20.34 -10.93
C PHE A 160 -10.54 -20.38 -12.20
N ARG A 161 -9.67 -21.38 -12.35
CA ARG A 161 -8.96 -21.64 -13.60
C ARG A 161 -9.93 -21.82 -14.78
N ASP A 162 -10.94 -22.65 -14.57
CA ASP A 162 -11.89 -22.98 -15.63
C ASP A 162 -12.83 -21.82 -15.93
N LEU A 163 -13.32 -21.10 -14.91
CA LEU A 163 -14.13 -19.90 -15.08
C LEU A 163 -13.37 -18.76 -15.80
N ALA A 164 -12.09 -18.58 -15.48
CA ALA A 164 -11.27 -17.59 -16.18
C ALA A 164 -11.13 -17.91 -17.68
N ARG A 165 -10.97 -19.19 -18.03
CA ARG A 165 -10.93 -19.67 -19.43
C ARG A 165 -12.28 -19.53 -20.12
N GLU A 166 -13.34 -19.96 -19.47
CA GLU A 166 -14.70 -20.01 -20.01
C GLU A 166 -15.18 -18.60 -20.39
N HIS A 167 -14.98 -17.63 -19.49
CA HIS A 167 -15.39 -16.25 -19.72
C HIS A 167 -14.32 -15.39 -20.40
N GLY A 168 -13.08 -15.85 -20.50
CA GLY A 168 -11.95 -15.13 -21.11
C GLY A 168 -11.60 -13.85 -20.37
N VAL A 169 -11.62 -13.87 -19.03
CA VAL A 169 -11.41 -12.73 -18.13
C VAL A 169 -10.29 -13.00 -17.12
N TYR A 170 -9.75 -11.93 -16.52
CA TYR A 170 -8.89 -12.05 -15.35
C TYR A 170 -9.78 -12.26 -14.12
N ILE A 171 -9.38 -13.18 -13.23
CA ILE A 171 -10.07 -13.42 -11.96
C ILE A 171 -9.04 -13.38 -10.83
N ALA A 172 -9.29 -12.57 -9.79
CA ALA A 172 -8.57 -12.61 -8.53
C ALA A 172 -9.45 -13.22 -7.44
N SER A 173 -8.92 -14.17 -6.67
CA SER A 173 -9.63 -14.82 -5.58
C SER A 173 -8.64 -15.42 -4.58
N THR A 174 -9.05 -15.63 -3.31
CA THR A 174 -8.17 -16.06 -2.23
C THR A 174 -8.54 -17.40 -1.63
N MET A 175 -7.54 -18.16 -1.21
CA MET A 175 -7.67 -19.35 -0.38
C MET A 175 -6.50 -19.52 0.58
N ASN A 176 -6.71 -20.28 1.64
CA ASN A 176 -5.68 -20.66 2.61
C ASN A 176 -4.96 -21.93 2.15
N ALA A 177 -3.86 -21.81 1.44
CA ALA A 177 -3.13 -22.95 0.91
C ALA A 177 -1.62 -22.70 0.81
N ALA A 178 -0.87 -23.79 0.74
CA ALA A 178 0.54 -23.77 0.37
C ALA A 178 0.70 -23.91 -1.15
N PRO A 179 1.83 -23.47 -1.74
CA PRO A 179 2.20 -23.81 -3.11
C PRO A 179 2.14 -25.33 -3.33
N ALA A 180 1.60 -25.78 -4.47
CA ALA A 180 1.39 -27.18 -4.75
C ALA A 180 1.86 -27.57 -6.15
N ARG A 181 2.11 -28.86 -6.34
CA ARG A 181 2.30 -29.45 -7.66
C ARG A 181 1.24 -30.51 -7.92
N ARG A 182 0.88 -30.71 -9.15
CA ARG A 182 0.07 -31.84 -9.59
C ARG A 182 0.97 -33.04 -9.76
N VAL A 183 0.61 -34.16 -9.14
CA VAL A 183 1.32 -35.45 -9.23
C VAL A 183 0.43 -36.42 -10.00
N GLU A 184 0.93 -36.99 -11.08
CA GLU A 184 0.21 -38.00 -11.88
C GLU A 184 0.39 -39.40 -11.27
N ALA A 185 -0.66 -40.24 -11.33
CA ALA A 185 -0.57 -41.63 -10.87
C ALA A 185 0.46 -42.46 -11.65
N ALA A 186 0.81 -42.05 -12.88
CA ALA A 186 1.90 -42.66 -13.65
C ALA A 186 3.28 -42.30 -13.12
N GLU A 187 3.42 -41.16 -12.41
CA GLU A 187 4.65 -40.71 -11.77
C GLU A 187 4.84 -41.35 -10.39
N ASP A 188 3.81 -41.27 -9.52
CA ASP A 188 3.82 -41.82 -8.17
C ASP A 188 2.41 -42.30 -7.76
N PRO A 189 2.08 -43.59 -8.03
CA PRO A 189 0.76 -44.11 -7.73
C PRO A 189 0.46 -44.16 -6.24
N ASP A 190 1.47 -44.40 -5.37
CA ASP A 190 1.30 -44.51 -3.94
C ASP A 190 0.99 -43.16 -3.29
N LEU A 191 1.71 -42.11 -3.73
CA LEU A 191 1.47 -40.75 -3.29
C LEU A 191 0.11 -40.24 -3.75
N VAL A 192 -0.28 -40.50 -4.98
CA VAL A 192 -1.62 -40.16 -5.49
C VAL A 192 -2.70 -40.90 -4.71
N ALA A 193 -2.53 -42.20 -4.42
CA ALA A 193 -3.48 -42.94 -3.60
C ALA A 193 -3.57 -42.44 -2.15
N LEU A 194 -2.49 -41.89 -1.62
CA LEU A 194 -2.46 -41.27 -0.30
C LEU A 194 -3.18 -39.91 -0.28
N LEU A 195 -2.85 -39.00 -1.19
CA LEU A 195 -3.29 -37.62 -1.14
C LEU A 195 -4.66 -37.40 -1.73
N ARG A 196 -5.03 -38.14 -2.77
CA ARG A 196 -6.28 -37.96 -3.52
C ARG A 196 -7.51 -38.01 -2.62
N ASP A 197 -8.45 -37.13 -2.91
CA ASP A 197 -9.76 -37.14 -2.24
C ASP A 197 -10.57 -38.36 -2.61
N PRO A 198 -11.16 -39.09 -1.65
CA PRO A 198 -11.96 -40.29 -1.90
C PRO A 198 -13.22 -40.03 -2.71
N ASP A 199 -13.74 -38.81 -2.70
CA ASP A 199 -14.94 -38.43 -3.48
C ASP A 199 -14.64 -38.20 -4.97
N GLU A 200 -13.34 -38.19 -5.36
CA GLU A 200 -12.86 -38.06 -6.75
C GLU A 200 -12.00 -39.27 -7.18
N PRO A 201 -12.53 -40.51 -7.08
CA PRO A 201 -11.72 -41.74 -7.23
C PRO A 201 -11.19 -41.99 -8.61
N ASP A 202 -11.86 -41.45 -9.63
CA ASP A 202 -11.52 -41.67 -11.05
C ASP A 202 -10.46 -40.68 -11.58
N ARG A 203 -10.01 -39.71 -10.77
CA ARG A 203 -8.95 -38.77 -11.14
C ARG A 203 -7.58 -39.43 -11.04
N GLY A 204 -6.86 -39.49 -12.14
CA GLY A 204 -5.52 -40.08 -12.22
C GLY A 204 -4.39 -39.22 -11.63
N TYR A 205 -4.68 -38.27 -10.76
CA TYR A 205 -3.72 -37.35 -10.15
C TYR A 205 -4.15 -36.86 -8.77
N ALA A 206 -3.21 -36.24 -8.05
CA ALA A 206 -3.47 -35.52 -6.82
C ALA A 206 -2.61 -34.23 -6.76
N TYR A 207 -3.00 -33.31 -5.88
CA TYR A 207 -2.17 -32.14 -5.57
C TYR A 207 -1.38 -32.36 -4.29
N GLU A 208 -0.06 -32.11 -4.35
CA GLU A 208 0.88 -32.20 -3.24
C GLU A 208 1.38 -30.83 -2.85
N ALA A 209 1.31 -30.46 -1.56
CA ALA A 209 1.97 -29.26 -1.05
C ALA A 209 3.50 -29.41 -1.12
N VAL A 210 4.15 -28.41 -1.72
CA VAL A 210 5.61 -28.40 -1.90
C VAL A 210 6.32 -27.42 -0.96
N SER A 211 5.57 -26.81 -0.04
CA SER A 211 6.05 -25.90 1.00
C SER A 211 5.30 -26.17 2.31
N PRO A 212 5.93 -25.95 3.48
CA PRO A 212 5.24 -26.03 4.77
C PRO A 212 4.36 -24.80 5.07
N HIS A 213 4.38 -23.79 4.21
CA HIS A 213 3.76 -22.49 4.46
C HIS A 213 2.38 -22.41 3.82
N ALA A 214 1.36 -22.97 4.49
CA ALA A 214 -0.03 -22.69 4.16
C ALA A 214 -0.36 -21.28 4.64
N ALA A 215 -0.79 -20.42 3.73
CA ALA A 215 -0.97 -18.97 3.93
C ALA A 215 -2.24 -18.48 3.26
N ASN A 216 -2.78 -17.36 3.73
CA ASN A 216 -3.83 -16.64 3.05
C ASN A 216 -3.25 -16.04 1.75
N THR A 217 -3.72 -16.54 0.64
CA THR A 217 -3.06 -16.35 -0.66
C THR A 217 -4.05 -15.96 -1.74
N THR A 218 -3.79 -14.86 -2.43
CA THR A 218 -4.54 -14.47 -3.63
C THR A 218 -3.95 -15.12 -4.87
N TYR A 219 -4.82 -15.64 -5.72
CA TYR A 219 -4.53 -16.19 -7.03
C TYR A 219 -5.15 -15.29 -8.09
N VAL A 220 -4.34 -14.69 -8.96
CA VAL A 220 -4.80 -13.90 -10.11
C VAL A 220 -4.72 -14.77 -11.36
N PHE A 221 -5.86 -15.29 -11.80
CA PHE A 221 -5.96 -16.13 -13.00
C PHE A 221 -6.02 -15.28 -14.25
N ALA A 222 -5.18 -15.59 -15.24
CA ALA A 222 -5.27 -15.01 -16.59
C ALA A 222 -6.41 -15.66 -17.39
N PRO A 223 -6.84 -15.04 -18.52
CA PRO A 223 -7.87 -15.61 -19.39
C PRO A 223 -7.59 -17.01 -19.97
N ASN A 224 -6.36 -17.47 -19.91
CA ASN A 224 -5.98 -18.85 -20.29
C ASN A 224 -6.03 -19.82 -19.08
N GLY A 225 -6.40 -19.35 -17.88
CA GLY A 225 -6.52 -20.13 -16.66
C GLY A 225 -5.20 -20.31 -15.89
N GLU A 226 -4.09 -19.77 -16.37
CA GLU A 226 -2.83 -19.80 -15.62
C GLU A 226 -2.81 -18.70 -14.55
N VAL A 227 -2.22 -18.98 -13.41
CA VAL A 227 -2.05 -17.99 -12.34
C VAL A 227 -0.88 -17.07 -12.70
N LEU A 228 -1.09 -15.77 -12.57
CA LEU A 228 -0.04 -14.78 -12.75
C LEU A 228 0.80 -14.67 -11.48
N VAL A 229 2.11 -14.71 -11.63
CA VAL A 229 3.09 -14.55 -10.56
C VAL A 229 4.22 -13.63 -11.01
N SER A 230 4.88 -12.95 -10.09
CA SER A 230 6.11 -12.22 -10.41
C SER A 230 7.31 -13.15 -10.40
N ASP A 231 8.29 -12.84 -11.25
CA ASP A 231 9.63 -13.44 -11.15
C ASP A 231 10.53 -12.67 -10.18
N GLY A 232 9.99 -11.68 -9.51
CA GLY A 232 10.72 -10.77 -8.65
C GLY A 232 11.61 -9.76 -9.40
N GLN A 233 11.64 -9.81 -10.72
CA GLN A 233 12.37 -8.87 -11.59
C GLN A 233 11.43 -7.92 -12.33
N GLY A 234 10.18 -7.77 -11.82
CA GLY A 234 9.14 -6.98 -12.45
C GLY A 234 8.54 -7.60 -13.71
N ARG A 235 8.82 -8.88 -14.00
CA ARG A 235 8.17 -9.61 -15.09
C ARG A 235 7.05 -10.47 -14.52
N THR A 236 5.93 -10.46 -15.20
CA THR A 236 4.79 -11.34 -14.88
C THR A 236 4.97 -12.68 -15.63
N LEU A 237 5.00 -13.75 -14.86
CA LEU A 237 5.05 -15.13 -15.33
C LEU A 237 3.68 -15.79 -15.20
N GLN A 238 3.54 -16.97 -15.81
CA GLN A 238 2.35 -17.81 -15.72
C GLN A 238 2.66 -19.13 -14.99
N SER A 239 1.89 -19.45 -13.97
CA SER A 239 2.03 -20.66 -13.15
C SER A 239 0.85 -21.60 -13.46
N PRO A 240 1.07 -22.92 -13.67
CA PRO A 240 2.32 -23.64 -13.40
C PRO A 240 3.32 -23.70 -14.58
N SER A 241 2.98 -23.26 -15.79
CA SER A 241 3.76 -23.54 -17.00
C SER A 241 5.18 -22.96 -16.97
N GLN A 242 5.34 -21.76 -16.38
CA GLN A 242 6.64 -21.06 -16.31
C GLN A 242 7.33 -21.21 -14.94
N THR A 243 6.78 -22.02 -14.02
CA THR A 243 7.27 -22.21 -12.66
C THR A 243 7.62 -23.66 -12.33
N ALA A 244 8.12 -24.38 -13.32
CA ALA A 244 8.52 -25.80 -13.21
C ALA A 244 7.40 -26.73 -12.68
N GLY A 245 6.16 -26.46 -13.06
CA GLY A 245 5.00 -27.27 -12.66
C GLY A 245 4.45 -26.95 -11.26
N VAL A 246 5.06 -26.02 -10.54
CA VAL A 246 4.57 -25.61 -9.22
C VAL A 246 3.52 -24.51 -9.39
N ILE A 247 2.33 -24.71 -8.86
CA ILE A 247 1.27 -23.73 -8.77
C ILE A 247 1.56 -22.86 -7.54
N ARG A 248 1.79 -21.58 -7.79
CA ARG A 248 2.01 -20.56 -6.75
C ARG A 248 0.90 -19.53 -6.80
N GLY A 249 0.57 -18.95 -5.66
CA GLY A 249 -0.28 -17.78 -5.62
C GLY A 249 0.43 -16.51 -6.08
N SER A 250 -0.34 -15.50 -6.39
CA SER A 250 0.14 -14.20 -6.88
C SER A 250 0.66 -13.32 -5.76
N THR A 251 -0.03 -13.33 -4.61
CA THR A 251 0.31 -12.54 -3.41
C THR A 251 -0.07 -13.31 -2.16
N VAL A 252 0.78 -13.30 -1.16
CA VAL A 252 0.56 -13.90 0.16
C VAL A 252 0.37 -12.77 1.17
N LYS A 253 -0.65 -12.85 2.03
CA LYS A 253 -0.94 -11.87 3.08
C LYS A 253 0.25 -11.76 4.05
N ALA A 254 0.78 -10.55 4.20
CA ALA A 254 1.93 -10.31 5.07
C ALA A 254 1.51 -10.07 6.51
N TYR A 255 0.48 -9.27 6.74
CA TYR A 255 0.02 -8.90 8.07
C TYR A 255 -1.24 -9.67 8.46
N LEU A 256 -1.04 -10.75 9.19
CA LEU A 256 -2.12 -11.61 9.65
C LEU A 256 -2.93 -10.97 10.78
N THR A 257 -4.25 -11.19 10.76
CA THR A 257 -5.12 -10.87 11.89
C THR A 257 -4.91 -11.86 13.03
N PRO A 258 -5.33 -11.57 14.29
CA PRO A 258 -5.17 -12.51 15.40
C PRO A 258 -5.78 -13.88 15.16
N SER A 259 -6.89 -13.98 14.41
CA SER A 259 -7.54 -15.23 14.06
C SER A 259 -6.74 -16.10 13.06
N GLU A 260 -5.88 -15.50 12.28
CA GLU A 260 -5.05 -16.20 11.29
C GLU A 260 -3.70 -16.67 11.86
N GLN A 261 -3.20 -16.00 12.91
CA GLN A 261 -1.89 -16.27 13.49
C GLN A 261 -1.81 -17.64 14.19
N PRO A 262 -0.60 -18.23 14.32
CA PRO A 262 -0.39 -19.34 15.21
C PRO A 262 -0.76 -18.94 16.65
N PRO A 263 -1.55 -19.74 17.38
CA PRO A 263 -1.99 -19.36 18.70
C PRO A 263 -0.80 -19.15 19.65
N PRO A 264 -0.79 -18.09 20.48
CA PRO A 264 -0.40 -18.25 21.87
C PRO A 264 -1.40 -19.27 22.48
N ALA A 265 -1.00 -20.07 23.44
CA ALA A 265 -1.71 -21.26 23.93
C ALA A 265 -3.22 -21.11 24.28
N GLU A 266 -3.80 -19.94 24.12
CA GLU A 266 -5.17 -19.57 24.50
C GLU A 266 -6.13 -19.36 23.31
N PHE A 267 -5.67 -19.28 22.05
CA PHE A 267 -6.52 -19.06 20.86
C PHE A 267 -6.29 -20.15 19.80
N LEU A 268 -7.35 -20.78 19.34
CA LEU A 268 -7.36 -21.66 18.15
C LEU A 268 -7.43 -20.79 16.89
N GLY A 269 -6.31 -20.17 16.51
CA GLY A 269 -6.17 -19.49 15.23
C GLY A 269 -5.95 -20.50 14.09
N LEU A 270 -6.09 -20.02 12.85
CA LEU A 270 -5.84 -20.83 11.64
C LEU A 270 -4.36 -21.21 11.46
N ALA A 271 -3.47 -20.64 12.26
CA ALA A 271 -2.03 -20.89 12.26
C ALA A 271 -1.37 -20.74 10.87
N LEU A 272 -1.85 -19.78 10.08
CA LEU A 272 -1.34 -19.51 8.75
C LEU A 272 0.10 -18.99 8.77
N ALA A 273 0.79 -19.14 7.65
CA ALA A 273 2.10 -18.59 7.44
C ALA A 273 2.00 -17.11 7.04
N PHE A 274 2.93 -16.29 7.49
CA PHE A 274 3.09 -14.91 7.02
C PHE A 274 3.67 -14.90 5.62
N GLY A 275 3.19 -13.96 4.77
CA GLY A 275 3.88 -13.56 3.56
C GLY A 275 5.05 -12.63 3.91
N ALA A 276 6.04 -12.60 3.05
CA ALA A 276 7.10 -11.60 3.11
C ALA A 276 6.61 -10.32 2.39
N VAL A 277 6.72 -9.17 3.03
CA VAL A 277 6.40 -7.88 2.38
C VAL A 277 7.28 -7.67 1.14
N GLN A 278 8.51 -8.18 1.19
CA GLN A 278 9.48 -8.15 0.10
C GLN A 278 9.03 -8.91 -1.16
N ASP A 279 8.22 -9.96 -0.98
CA ASP A 279 7.70 -10.80 -2.06
C ASP A 279 6.38 -10.27 -2.66
N MET A 280 5.84 -9.17 -2.11
CA MET A 280 4.65 -8.53 -2.64
C MET A 280 4.99 -7.71 -3.89
N GLU A 281 4.56 -8.21 -5.03
CA GLU A 281 4.95 -7.69 -6.35
C GLU A 281 3.76 -7.14 -7.14
N VAL A 282 4.07 -6.28 -8.09
CA VAL A 282 3.11 -5.73 -9.05
C VAL A 282 3.08 -6.60 -10.30
N LEU A 283 1.89 -7.06 -10.70
CA LEU A 283 1.68 -7.84 -11.90
C LEU A 283 1.36 -6.92 -13.08
N ASP A 284 2.21 -6.92 -14.10
CA ASP A 284 1.97 -6.15 -15.33
C ASP A 284 1.03 -6.92 -16.26
N THR A 285 -0.15 -6.37 -16.50
CA THR A 285 -1.24 -7.04 -17.24
C THR A 285 -1.92 -6.11 -18.24
N PRO A 286 -2.67 -6.67 -19.21
CA PRO A 286 -3.59 -5.89 -20.07
C PRO A 286 -4.67 -5.11 -19.33
N VAL A 287 -5.01 -5.44 -18.10
CA VAL A 287 -6.03 -4.75 -17.30
C VAL A 287 -5.45 -3.75 -16.30
N GLY A 288 -4.14 -3.62 -16.26
CA GLY A 288 -3.41 -2.67 -15.41
C GLY A 288 -2.21 -3.28 -14.73
N ARG A 289 -1.51 -2.48 -13.95
CA ARG A 289 -0.43 -2.91 -13.06
C ARG A 289 -1.07 -3.22 -11.70
N LEU A 290 -1.35 -4.52 -11.51
CA LEU A 290 -2.12 -5.01 -10.38
C LEU A 290 -1.24 -5.17 -9.15
N ALA A 291 -1.69 -4.64 -8.01
CA ALA A 291 -1.19 -4.95 -6.69
C ALA A 291 -2.34 -5.51 -5.85
N THR A 292 -2.06 -6.47 -4.98
CA THR A 292 -3.07 -7.04 -4.09
C THR A 292 -2.72 -6.72 -2.65
N VAL A 293 -3.64 -6.07 -1.95
CA VAL A 293 -3.63 -5.85 -0.51
C VAL A 293 -4.73 -6.73 0.10
N ILE A 294 -4.34 -7.75 0.86
CA ILE A 294 -5.31 -8.70 1.42
C ILE A 294 -5.72 -8.20 2.80
N SER A 295 -6.93 -7.64 2.90
CA SER A 295 -7.52 -7.17 4.15
C SER A 295 -6.52 -6.26 4.91
N LYS A 296 -6.01 -6.66 6.06
CA LYS A 296 -5.10 -5.88 6.90
C LYS A 296 -3.89 -5.29 6.18
N ASP A 297 -3.42 -5.90 5.10
CA ASP A 297 -2.32 -5.34 4.29
C ASP A 297 -2.66 -3.95 3.71
N ALA A 298 -3.96 -3.61 3.54
CA ALA A 298 -4.39 -2.32 3.04
C ALA A 298 -4.05 -1.14 3.97
N TRP A 299 -3.88 -1.39 5.26
CA TRP A 299 -3.50 -0.38 6.27
C TRP A 299 -1.98 -0.26 6.46
N MET A 300 -1.20 -1.14 5.83
CA MET A 300 0.24 -1.22 6.06
C MET A 300 1.01 -0.27 5.16
N ILE A 301 1.66 0.71 5.78
CA ILE A 301 2.34 1.80 5.07
C ILE A 301 3.55 1.32 4.26
N ASP A 302 4.26 0.32 4.75
CA ASP A 302 5.38 -0.33 4.07
C ASP A 302 4.94 -1.09 2.81
N VAL A 303 3.81 -1.82 2.90
CA VAL A 303 3.18 -2.51 1.76
C VAL A 303 2.75 -1.52 0.69
N ASN A 304 1.98 -0.50 1.07
CA ASN A 304 1.41 0.46 0.15
C ASN A 304 2.48 1.33 -0.54
N ASP A 305 3.50 1.78 0.20
CA ASP A 305 4.63 2.53 -0.34
C ASP A 305 5.44 1.71 -1.35
N ARG A 306 5.63 0.40 -1.11
CA ARG A 306 6.30 -0.50 -2.06
C ARG A 306 5.50 -0.66 -3.34
N PHE A 307 4.20 -0.87 -3.24
CA PHE A 307 3.34 -0.97 -4.42
C PHE A 307 3.34 0.30 -5.26
N GLU A 308 3.31 1.47 -4.60
CA GLU A 308 3.45 2.73 -5.32
C GLU A 308 4.82 2.87 -5.99
N ALA A 309 5.91 2.57 -5.25
CA ALA A 309 7.27 2.60 -5.79
C ALA A 309 7.46 1.65 -6.99
N LYS A 310 6.78 0.49 -6.96
CA LYS A 310 6.71 -0.47 -8.06
C LYS A 310 5.74 -0.04 -9.17
N GLY A 311 5.02 1.07 -9.00
CA GLY A 311 4.13 1.70 -10.00
C GLY A 311 2.81 0.98 -10.19
N ALA A 312 2.22 0.43 -9.15
CA ALA A 312 0.86 -0.09 -9.16
C ALA A 312 -0.14 1.02 -9.52
N ASN A 313 -1.18 0.68 -10.27
CA ASN A 313 -2.26 1.60 -10.60
C ASN A 313 -3.66 1.00 -10.48
N VAL A 314 -3.75 -0.31 -10.26
CA VAL A 314 -4.98 -1.04 -9.95
C VAL A 314 -4.73 -1.84 -8.69
N ILE A 315 -5.51 -1.55 -7.65
CA ILE A 315 -5.39 -2.23 -6.36
C ILE A 315 -6.54 -3.20 -6.21
N LEU A 316 -6.22 -4.44 -5.87
CA LEU A 316 -7.16 -5.48 -5.54
C LEU A 316 -7.18 -5.59 -4.03
N GLN A 317 -8.36 -5.37 -3.44
CA GLN A 317 -8.55 -5.42 -1.99
C GLN A 317 -9.63 -6.47 -1.66
N PRO A 318 -9.26 -7.76 -1.63
CA PRO A 318 -10.16 -8.81 -1.15
C PRO A 318 -10.29 -8.74 0.37
N GLU A 319 -11.54 -8.74 0.86
CA GLU A 319 -11.87 -8.58 2.28
C GLU A 319 -12.79 -9.69 2.81
N ALA A 320 -12.53 -10.09 4.07
CA ALA A 320 -13.42 -10.96 4.85
C ALA A 320 -13.62 -10.34 6.24
N PHE A 321 -14.35 -9.25 6.29
CA PHE A 321 -14.52 -8.44 7.49
C PHE A 321 -15.73 -8.92 8.29
N SER A 322 -15.58 -9.03 9.61
CA SER A 322 -16.64 -9.52 10.51
C SER A 322 -17.21 -8.45 11.42
N ASP A 323 -16.89 -7.17 11.17
CA ASP A 323 -17.32 -6.03 12.01
C ASP A 323 -17.32 -4.75 11.16
N TRP A 324 -17.99 -4.81 10.03
CA TRP A 324 -17.93 -3.82 8.95
C TRP A 324 -18.32 -2.40 9.36
N GLY A 325 -19.18 -2.23 10.33
CA GLY A 325 -19.70 -0.92 10.65
C GLY A 325 -20.29 -0.78 12.04
N PHE A 326 -20.03 -1.74 12.93
CA PHE A 326 -20.75 -1.81 14.21
C PHE A 326 -20.00 -1.23 15.41
N ARG A 327 -18.99 -0.43 15.18
CA ARG A 327 -18.41 0.31 16.30
C ARG A 327 -19.36 1.40 16.74
N THR A 328 -20.12 1.05 17.74
CA THR A 328 -20.86 1.85 18.71
C THR A 328 -21.88 2.86 18.20
N ASP A 329 -21.68 3.64 17.16
CA ASP A 329 -22.54 4.79 16.87
C ASP A 329 -22.72 5.09 15.37
N GLU A 330 -21.93 4.50 14.46
CA GLU A 330 -21.90 4.87 13.06
C GLU A 330 -21.66 3.68 12.14
N TRP A 331 -22.40 3.64 11.03
CA TRP A 331 -21.93 2.93 9.88
C TRP A 331 -20.73 3.68 9.29
N ALA A 332 -19.57 3.13 9.48
CA ALA A 332 -18.34 3.73 9.05
C ALA A 332 -17.30 2.65 8.76
N PRO A 333 -17.40 1.96 7.61
CA PRO A 333 -16.47 0.90 7.31
C PRO A 333 -15.06 1.46 7.18
N ASP A 334 -14.22 1.14 8.16
CA ASP A 334 -12.80 1.50 8.17
C ASP A 334 -12.10 1.00 6.90
N VAL A 335 -12.57 -0.12 6.35
CA VAL A 335 -12.11 -0.66 5.07
C VAL A 335 -12.22 0.36 3.93
N PHE A 336 -13.34 1.08 3.84
CA PHE A 336 -13.48 2.14 2.84
C PHE A 336 -12.72 3.39 3.21
N LYS A 337 -12.91 3.88 4.44
CA LYS A 337 -12.36 5.16 4.89
C LYS A 337 -10.84 5.15 4.97
N GLU A 338 -10.28 4.14 5.62
CA GLU A 338 -8.86 4.05 5.93
C GLU A 338 -8.08 3.21 4.91
N GLY A 339 -8.71 2.17 4.35
CA GLY A 339 -8.13 1.29 3.35
C GLY A 339 -8.29 1.82 1.93
N GLY A 340 -9.36 1.42 1.25
CA GLY A 340 -9.54 1.67 -0.17
C GLY A 340 -9.56 3.14 -0.55
N PHE A 341 -10.39 3.94 0.13
CA PHE A 341 -10.60 5.34 -0.20
C PHE A 341 -9.41 6.23 0.18
N ALA A 342 -8.94 6.16 1.42
CA ALA A 342 -7.81 6.95 1.88
C ALA A 342 -6.56 6.68 1.05
N ASN A 343 -6.30 5.42 0.71
CA ASN A 343 -5.14 5.04 -0.08
C ASN A 343 -5.22 5.55 -1.53
N VAL A 344 -6.38 5.49 -2.17
CA VAL A 344 -6.53 6.09 -3.51
C VAL A 344 -6.29 7.59 -3.47
N GLN A 345 -6.70 8.28 -2.41
CA GLN A 345 -6.40 9.71 -2.23
C GLN A 345 -4.91 9.97 -1.97
N LYS A 346 -4.30 9.20 -1.09
CA LYS A 346 -2.93 9.36 -0.62
C LYS A 346 -1.89 9.10 -1.72
N TYR A 347 -2.15 8.11 -2.58
CA TYR A 347 -1.24 7.64 -3.62
C TYR A 347 -1.71 8.05 -5.02
N PRO A 348 -1.21 9.15 -5.60
CA PRO A 348 -1.68 9.67 -6.88
C PRO A 348 -1.53 8.73 -8.08
N ALA A 349 -0.64 7.73 -8.01
CA ALA A 349 -0.47 6.73 -9.05
C ALA A 349 -1.63 5.70 -9.07
N TRP A 350 -2.36 5.52 -7.96
CA TRP A 350 -3.45 4.57 -7.84
C TRP A 350 -4.71 5.13 -8.48
N GLN A 351 -5.17 4.51 -9.55
CA GLN A 351 -6.33 4.95 -10.31
C GLN A 351 -7.63 4.37 -9.76
N VAL A 352 -7.56 3.13 -9.27
CA VAL A 352 -8.72 2.40 -8.77
C VAL A 352 -8.32 1.38 -7.72
N ASN A 353 -9.18 1.23 -6.73
CA ASN A 353 -9.22 0.13 -5.78
C ASN A 353 -10.49 -0.68 -6.02
N VAL A 354 -10.37 -1.99 -6.14
CA VAL A 354 -11.49 -2.94 -6.29
C VAL A 354 -11.61 -3.71 -4.99
N ASP A 355 -12.53 -3.26 -4.16
CA ASP A 355 -12.84 -3.87 -2.87
C ASP A 355 -13.93 -4.92 -3.04
N ALA A 356 -13.56 -6.17 -2.86
CA ALA A 356 -14.47 -7.31 -2.91
C ALA A 356 -14.60 -7.91 -1.51
N SER A 357 -15.79 -7.77 -0.92
CA SER A 357 -16.05 -8.12 0.47
C SER A 357 -16.93 -9.35 0.60
N LEU A 358 -16.52 -10.24 1.52
CA LEU A 358 -17.27 -11.46 1.86
C LEU A 358 -18.52 -11.14 2.68
N THR A 359 -19.59 -11.89 2.43
CA THR A 359 -20.80 -11.88 3.27
C THR A 359 -21.18 -13.29 3.72
N GLY A 360 -22.21 -13.43 4.58
CA GLY A 360 -22.66 -14.70 5.08
C GLY A 360 -21.96 -15.15 6.35
N ALA A 361 -21.77 -16.45 6.53
CA ALA A 361 -21.19 -16.98 7.75
C ALA A 361 -20.33 -18.21 7.51
N PHE A 362 -19.23 -18.27 8.23
CA PHE A 362 -18.47 -19.50 8.45
C PHE A 362 -18.72 -19.94 9.89
N PHE A 363 -19.73 -20.78 10.09
CA PHE A 363 -20.30 -21.18 11.39
C PHE A 363 -20.77 -19.98 12.23
N ASN A 364 -20.10 -19.69 13.34
CA ASN A 364 -20.41 -18.58 14.25
C ASN A 364 -19.69 -17.27 13.90
N THR A 365 -18.81 -17.27 12.91
CA THR A 365 -18.20 -16.07 12.38
C THR A 365 -19.06 -15.52 11.24
N VAL A 366 -19.60 -14.33 11.40
CA VAL A 366 -20.43 -13.64 10.40
C VAL A 366 -19.56 -12.65 9.64
N PHE A 367 -19.68 -12.67 8.32
CA PHE A 367 -19.06 -11.69 7.43
C PHE A 367 -20.14 -10.73 6.94
N ASP A 368 -19.91 -9.44 7.07
CA ASP A 368 -20.89 -8.40 6.83
C ASP A 368 -20.39 -7.29 5.90
N GLY A 369 -19.34 -7.57 5.12
CA GLY A 369 -18.71 -6.63 4.23
C GLY A 369 -19.59 -6.16 3.07
N GLN A 370 -19.24 -5.04 2.48
CA GLN A 370 -19.89 -4.43 1.32
C GLN A 370 -18.86 -4.18 0.23
N SER A 371 -19.11 -4.69 -0.97
CA SER A 371 -18.17 -4.55 -2.08
C SER A 371 -18.30 -3.20 -2.78
N ALA A 372 -17.16 -2.65 -3.25
CA ALA A 372 -17.13 -1.37 -3.95
C ALA A 372 -16.01 -1.31 -5.01
N ILE A 373 -16.16 -0.38 -5.93
CA ILE A 373 -15.10 0.07 -6.83
C ILE A 373 -14.87 1.54 -6.51
N ILE A 374 -13.68 1.85 -6.01
CA ILE A 374 -13.28 3.18 -5.57
C ILE A 374 -12.26 3.71 -6.56
N GLY A 375 -12.47 4.91 -7.06
CA GLY A 375 -11.60 5.46 -8.10
C GLY A 375 -11.36 6.95 -7.98
N ARG A 376 -10.40 7.39 -8.77
CA ARG A 376 -10.00 8.78 -8.87
C ARG A 376 -10.51 9.40 -10.16
N ARG A 377 -11.14 10.56 -10.06
CA ARG A 377 -11.38 11.42 -11.22
C ARG A 377 -10.07 12.05 -11.65
N THR A 378 -9.79 11.95 -12.92
CA THR A 378 -8.59 12.55 -13.51
C THR A 378 -8.97 13.52 -14.61
N LYS A 379 -8.05 14.37 -14.99
CA LYS A 379 -8.23 15.25 -16.14
C LYS A 379 -8.46 14.50 -17.46
N ALA A 380 -7.98 13.27 -17.53
CA ALA A 380 -8.19 12.38 -18.68
C ALA A 380 -9.55 11.68 -18.63
N ASP A 381 -10.13 11.57 -17.44
CA ASP A 381 -11.44 10.96 -17.21
C ASP A 381 -12.19 11.76 -16.13
N PRO A 382 -12.87 12.84 -16.51
CA PRO A 382 -13.62 13.68 -15.59
C PRO A 382 -15.05 13.17 -15.34
N GLY A 383 -15.32 11.89 -15.58
CA GLY A 383 -16.64 11.29 -15.41
C GLY A 383 -17.23 11.51 -14.02
N PRO A 384 -18.53 11.46 -13.84
CA PRO A 384 -19.17 11.62 -12.53
C PRO A 384 -18.81 10.43 -11.62
N LEU A 385 -18.64 10.70 -10.33
CA LEU A 385 -18.65 9.67 -9.31
C LEU A 385 -20.09 9.14 -9.12
N SER A 386 -20.22 7.94 -8.54
CA SER A 386 -21.53 7.40 -8.18
C SER A 386 -22.30 8.38 -7.28
N PRO A 387 -23.63 8.53 -7.47
CA PRO A 387 -24.46 9.30 -6.55
C PRO A 387 -24.35 8.84 -5.08
N ASP A 388 -24.05 7.56 -4.86
CA ASP A 388 -23.86 6.98 -3.53
C ASP A 388 -22.64 7.53 -2.80
N ASN A 389 -21.73 8.15 -3.55
CA ASN A 389 -20.55 8.80 -3.00
C ASN A 389 -20.87 9.84 -1.90
N ALA A 390 -22.02 10.47 -1.99
CA ALA A 390 -22.45 11.48 -1.04
C ALA A 390 -22.70 10.95 0.39
N TRP A 391 -23.02 9.68 0.56
CA TRP A 391 -23.42 9.15 1.87
C TRP A 391 -22.27 8.78 2.79
N ILE A 392 -21.05 8.73 2.33
CA ILE A 392 -19.87 8.61 3.17
C ILE A 392 -19.09 9.93 3.31
N GLY A 393 -19.63 11.03 2.78
CA GLY A 393 -19.07 12.36 2.95
C GLY A 393 -17.71 12.53 2.30
N GLN A 394 -17.54 12.10 1.06
CA GLN A 394 -16.25 12.04 0.42
C GLN A 394 -15.91 13.22 -0.47
N ASN A 395 -14.63 13.29 -0.79
CA ASN A 395 -14.03 14.21 -1.72
C ASN A 395 -14.66 14.09 -3.13
N PRO A 396 -14.98 15.19 -3.82
CA PRO A 396 -15.60 15.18 -5.13
C PRO A 396 -14.71 14.59 -6.25
N ASP A 397 -13.40 14.50 -6.03
CA ASP A 397 -12.45 14.01 -7.03
C ASP A 397 -12.04 12.55 -6.82
N THR A 398 -12.29 11.98 -5.64
CA THR A 398 -12.02 10.58 -5.33
C THR A 398 -13.21 10.01 -4.57
N GLY A 399 -13.68 8.84 -4.95
CA GLY A 399 -14.78 8.21 -4.27
C GLY A 399 -15.27 6.96 -4.97
N PHE A 400 -16.48 6.54 -4.64
CA PHE A 400 -17.09 5.38 -5.24
C PHE A 400 -17.44 5.63 -6.71
N LEU A 401 -16.98 4.75 -7.56
CA LEU A 401 -17.46 4.59 -8.93
C LEU A 401 -18.68 3.67 -8.94
N ALA A 402 -18.66 2.62 -8.12
CA ALA A 402 -19.79 1.74 -7.86
C ALA A 402 -19.72 1.20 -6.43
N VAL A 403 -20.87 1.00 -5.80
CA VAL A 403 -20.99 0.38 -4.47
C VAL A 403 -22.13 -0.63 -4.46
N GLY A 404 -21.90 -1.78 -3.83
CA GLY A 404 -22.88 -2.87 -3.75
C GLY A 404 -23.98 -2.59 -2.72
N PRO A 405 -25.17 -3.15 -2.90
CA PRO A 405 -26.18 -3.17 -1.84
C PRO A 405 -25.64 -3.98 -0.66
N TRP A 406 -25.84 -3.46 0.56
CA TRP A 406 -25.36 -4.11 1.77
C TRP A 406 -26.39 -5.01 2.44
N ILE A 407 -27.61 -4.52 2.55
CA ILE A 407 -28.73 -5.19 3.21
C ILE A 407 -30.02 -5.04 2.40
N GLU A 408 -31.05 -5.83 2.73
CA GLU A 408 -32.35 -5.73 2.09
C GLU A 408 -33.47 -5.86 3.17
N PRO A 409 -34.51 -5.02 3.15
CA PRO A 409 -34.66 -3.91 2.20
C PRO A 409 -33.62 -2.83 2.43
N ASP A 410 -33.27 -2.13 1.35
CA ASP A 410 -32.40 -0.95 1.43
C ASP A 410 -32.99 0.02 2.48
N PRO A 411 -32.20 0.44 3.48
CA PRO A 411 -32.67 1.37 4.52
C PRO A 411 -32.88 2.80 4.01
N GLY A 412 -32.82 3.04 2.72
CA GLY A 412 -33.11 4.34 2.11
C GLY A 412 -31.90 5.27 2.02
N ILE A 413 -30.69 4.72 1.95
CA ILE A 413 -29.47 5.54 1.83
C ILE A 413 -29.43 6.43 0.58
N ALA A 414 -30.13 6.06 -0.47
CA ALA A 414 -30.22 6.85 -1.69
C ALA A 414 -31.22 8.02 -1.59
N ASP A 415 -31.97 8.16 -0.50
CA ASP A 415 -32.95 9.26 -0.34
C ASP A 415 -32.20 10.62 -0.19
N PRO A 416 -32.31 11.53 -1.16
CA PRO A 416 -31.62 12.81 -1.13
C PRO A 416 -32.17 13.78 -0.08
N SER A 417 -33.32 13.49 0.52
CA SER A 417 -33.91 14.32 1.60
C SER A 417 -33.28 14.06 2.96
N LEU A 418 -32.55 12.95 3.12
CA LEU A 418 -31.87 12.60 4.36
C LEU A 418 -30.50 13.25 4.43
N SER A 419 -30.15 13.76 5.59
CA SER A 419 -28.77 14.14 5.89
C SER A 419 -27.85 12.92 5.91
N LEU A 420 -26.56 13.14 5.77
CA LEU A 420 -25.56 12.08 5.82
C LEU A 420 -25.60 11.30 7.14
N ALA A 421 -25.74 12.01 8.28
CA ALA A 421 -25.89 11.38 9.59
C ALA A 421 -27.15 10.49 9.68
N GLN A 422 -28.29 10.96 9.11
CA GLN A 422 -29.50 10.17 9.09
C GLN A 422 -29.35 8.89 8.25
N ARG A 423 -28.69 8.97 7.11
CA ARG A 423 -28.40 7.79 6.26
C ARG A 423 -27.53 6.78 6.99
N ARG A 424 -26.44 7.24 7.60
CA ARG A 424 -25.55 6.42 8.42
C ARG A 424 -26.29 5.77 9.58
N GLN A 425 -27.10 6.54 10.32
CA GLN A 425 -27.90 6.02 11.42
C GLN A 425 -28.90 4.93 10.97
N GLN A 426 -29.48 5.08 9.79
CA GLN A 426 -30.36 4.05 9.24
C GLN A 426 -29.61 2.78 8.89
N LEU A 427 -28.42 2.89 8.27
CA LEU A 427 -27.55 1.76 7.98
C LEU A 427 -27.11 1.04 9.24
N THR A 428 -26.63 1.79 10.25
CA THR A 428 -26.22 1.23 11.55
C THR A 428 -27.38 0.49 12.21
N THR A 429 -28.56 1.10 12.26
CA THR A 429 -29.74 0.49 12.87
C THR A 429 -30.17 -0.80 12.15
N ALA A 430 -30.11 -0.79 10.82
CA ALA A 430 -30.47 -1.96 10.02
C ALA A 430 -29.43 -3.09 10.17
N GLY A 431 -28.14 -2.77 10.14
CA GLY A 431 -27.06 -3.73 10.31
C GLY A 431 -27.04 -4.35 11.71
N LEU A 432 -27.25 -3.56 12.77
CA LEU A 432 -27.37 -4.08 14.14
C LEU A 432 -28.51 -5.11 14.28
N LYS A 433 -29.65 -4.90 13.62
CA LYS A 433 -30.73 -5.88 13.63
C LYS A 433 -30.31 -7.21 13.03
N LEU A 434 -29.51 -7.19 11.97
CA LEU A 434 -28.98 -8.41 11.37
C LEU A 434 -27.97 -9.10 12.27
N LEU A 435 -27.08 -8.33 12.89
CA LEU A 435 -26.03 -8.86 13.77
C LEU A 435 -26.58 -9.57 15.02
N ILE A 436 -27.58 -8.96 15.67
CA ILE A 436 -28.19 -9.49 16.90
C ILE A 436 -29.40 -10.40 16.65
N GLY A 437 -29.81 -10.55 15.39
CA GLY A 437 -30.96 -11.39 15.00
C GLY A 437 -30.73 -12.88 15.24
N PRO A 438 -31.77 -13.70 15.06
CA PRO A 438 -31.63 -15.14 15.10
C PRO A 438 -30.71 -15.60 13.95
N PRO A 439 -30.06 -16.77 14.07
CA PRO A 439 -29.33 -17.36 12.94
C PRO A 439 -30.26 -17.47 11.71
N CYS A 440 -29.76 -17.14 10.54
CA CYS A 440 -30.51 -17.37 9.30
C CYS A 440 -30.70 -18.87 9.08
N PRO A 441 -31.87 -19.31 8.60
CA PRO A 441 -31.98 -20.62 8.04
C PRO A 441 -31.01 -20.78 6.87
N ASP A 442 -30.63 -22.01 6.57
CA ASP A 442 -29.76 -22.37 5.44
C ASP A 442 -30.41 -22.07 4.06
N SER A 443 -30.95 -20.89 3.91
CA SER A 443 -31.61 -20.42 2.70
C SER A 443 -30.91 -19.15 2.20
N LEU A 444 -31.15 -18.80 0.96
CA LEU A 444 -30.66 -17.53 0.36
C LEU A 444 -31.43 -16.30 0.88
N ALA A 445 -32.23 -16.47 1.93
CA ALA A 445 -33.07 -15.39 2.45
C ALA A 445 -32.17 -14.25 2.98
N VAL A 446 -32.51 -13.06 2.61
CA VAL A 446 -32.05 -11.79 3.17
C VAL A 446 -33.10 -11.27 4.15
N GLY A 447 -32.70 -10.40 5.08
CA GLY A 447 -33.64 -9.80 6.02
C GLY A 447 -33.14 -9.80 7.46
N GLN A 448 -34.01 -9.93 8.44
CA GLN A 448 -33.75 -9.70 9.86
C GLN A 448 -33.08 -10.88 10.59
N CYS A 449 -32.25 -11.64 9.92
CA CYS A 449 -31.52 -12.73 10.52
C CYS A 449 -30.00 -12.45 10.51
N ARG A 450 -29.25 -13.16 11.36
CA ARG A 450 -27.86 -12.87 11.72
C ARG A 450 -26.88 -12.79 10.56
N ASN A 451 -27.11 -13.52 9.45
CA ASN A 451 -26.28 -13.49 8.25
C ASN A 451 -27.09 -12.99 7.04
N GLY A 452 -28.03 -12.10 7.28
CA GLY A 452 -28.94 -11.53 6.26
C GLY A 452 -28.33 -10.48 5.34
N TYR A 453 -27.00 -10.28 5.38
CA TYR A 453 -26.31 -9.37 4.47
C TYR A 453 -26.41 -9.83 3.02
N ARG A 454 -26.41 -8.86 2.12
CA ARG A 454 -26.72 -9.11 0.72
C ARG A 454 -25.49 -9.51 -0.07
N GLU A 455 -25.64 -10.55 -0.86
CA GLU A 455 -24.75 -10.88 -1.97
C GLU A 455 -24.81 -9.79 -3.04
N SER A 456 -23.66 -9.41 -3.62
CA SER A 456 -23.59 -8.33 -4.60
C SER A 456 -22.55 -8.60 -5.68
N ILE A 457 -22.82 -8.11 -6.88
CA ILE A 457 -21.82 -7.95 -7.95
C ILE A 457 -21.96 -6.53 -8.46
N VAL A 458 -20.93 -5.76 -8.30
CA VAL A 458 -20.84 -4.39 -8.82
C VAL A 458 -19.78 -4.30 -9.89
N TRP A 459 -20.00 -3.44 -10.86
CA TRP A 459 -19.07 -3.27 -11.97
C TRP A 459 -19.01 -1.82 -12.44
N GLU A 460 -17.87 -1.45 -13.04
CA GLU A 460 -17.67 -0.16 -13.66
C GLU A 460 -16.59 -0.25 -14.74
N ASP A 461 -16.71 0.61 -15.76
CA ASP A 461 -15.67 0.81 -16.77
C ASP A 461 -14.66 1.85 -16.29
N VAL A 462 -13.46 1.41 -15.97
CA VAL A 462 -12.40 2.28 -15.46
C VAL A 462 -11.34 2.50 -16.53
N ARG A 463 -10.99 3.75 -16.76
CA ARG A 463 -9.91 4.10 -17.68
C ARG A 463 -8.55 3.96 -17.02
N ILE A 464 -7.82 2.93 -17.40
CA ILE A 464 -6.45 2.71 -16.92
C ILE A 464 -5.46 3.32 -17.90
N PRO A 465 -4.74 4.40 -17.53
CA PRO A 465 -3.72 4.99 -18.38
C PRO A 465 -2.57 3.99 -18.64
N ARG A 466 -2.23 3.77 -19.90
CA ARG A 466 -1.07 2.97 -20.32
C ARG A 466 0.01 3.85 -20.93
N GLY A 467 0.48 4.77 -20.17
CA GLY A 467 1.46 5.74 -20.63
C GLY A 467 1.05 7.16 -20.25
N PRO A 468 1.84 8.16 -20.66
CA PRO A 468 1.63 9.52 -20.21
C PRO A 468 0.35 10.12 -20.75
N VAL A 469 -0.35 10.73 -19.86
CA VAL A 469 -1.46 11.59 -20.21
C VAL A 469 -0.91 12.97 -20.53
N THR A 470 -0.95 13.38 -21.78
CA THR A 470 -0.66 14.79 -22.15
C THR A 470 -1.90 15.63 -21.82
N ALA A 471 -1.95 16.18 -20.63
CA ALA A 471 -2.96 17.14 -20.25
C ALA A 471 -2.45 18.58 -20.47
N ARG A 472 -3.37 19.49 -20.86
CA ARG A 472 -3.03 20.92 -20.85
C ARG A 472 -3.00 21.39 -19.39
N PRO A 473 -1.99 22.17 -18.96
CA PRO A 473 -1.93 22.68 -17.60
C PRO A 473 -3.22 23.45 -17.24
N ASP A 474 -3.71 23.24 -16.03
CA ASP A 474 -4.82 24.01 -15.50
C ASP A 474 -4.38 25.47 -15.33
N ARG A 475 -5.10 26.38 -15.92
CA ARG A 475 -4.92 27.81 -15.70
C ARG A 475 -6.03 28.27 -14.77
N VAL A 476 -5.64 28.57 -13.54
CA VAL A 476 -6.59 29.09 -12.58
C VAL A 476 -6.45 30.59 -12.42
N ARG A 477 -7.63 31.22 -12.38
CA ARG A 477 -7.79 32.60 -11.90
C ARG A 477 -8.26 32.52 -10.45
N GLY A 478 -7.31 32.41 -9.53
CA GLY A 478 -7.54 32.51 -8.09
C GLY A 478 -6.71 33.65 -7.51
N ALA A 479 -6.94 34.00 -6.26
CA ALA A 479 -6.06 34.89 -5.52
C ALA A 479 -4.62 34.32 -5.57
N PRO A 480 -3.58 35.16 -5.76
CA PRO A 480 -2.21 34.65 -5.80
C PRO A 480 -1.90 33.97 -4.47
N PRO A 481 -1.34 32.74 -4.49
CA PRO A 481 -0.93 32.06 -3.28
C PRO A 481 0.13 32.88 -2.54
N ALA A 482 0.18 32.74 -1.23
CA ALA A 482 1.15 33.44 -0.37
C ALA A 482 2.62 33.18 -0.79
N PHE A 483 2.88 32.06 -1.46
CA PHE A 483 4.19 31.66 -1.99
C PHE A 483 4.54 32.20 -3.38
N GLY A 484 3.68 32.93 -4.03
CA GLY A 484 3.91 33.39 -5.39
C GLY A 484 3.71 32.26 -6.43
N ARG A 485 4.19 32.48 -7.65
CA ARG A 485 3.95 31.51 -8.74
C ARG A 485 4.84 30.27 -8.61
N SER A 486 4.24 29.09 -8.76
CA SER A 486 4.96 27.82 -8.85
C SER A 486 5.85 27.74 -10.10
N ALA A 487 6.99 27.09 -9.96
CA ALA A 487 7.93 26.84 -11.05
C ALA A 487 8.30 25.35 -11.13
N ARG A 488 8.32 24.80 -12.34
CA ARG A 488 8.77 23.42 -12.56
C ARG A 488 10.29 23.35 -12.41
N VAL A 489 10.75 22.44 -11.57
CA VAL A 489 12.18 22.18 -11.28
C VAL A 489 12.75 21.11 -12.22
N SER A 490 11.98 20.09 -12.51
CA SER A 490 12.41 18.92 -13.29
C SER A 490 12.73 19.17 -14.77
N GLY A 491 12.47 20.38 -15.26
CA GLY A 491 12.74 20.77 -16.64
C GLY A 491 11.65 20.31 -17.62
N LYS A 492 11.75 20.76 -18.88
CA LYS A 492 10.85 20.32 -19.94
C LYS A 492 11.40 19.05 -20.57
N GLU A 493 10.63 17.98 -20.49
CA GLU A 493 10.98 16.74 -21.16
C GLU A 493 10.87 16.86 -22.68
N LYS A 494 11.88 16.34 -23.38
CA LYS A 494 11.88 16.26 -24.84
C LYS A 494 11.46 14.87 -25.37
N GLN A 495 11.38 13.85 -24.53
CA GLN A 495 11.15 12.46 -24.95
C GLN A 495 10.27 11.70 -23.93
N GLY A 496 8.99 11.59 -24.27
CA GLY A 496 8.06 10.66 -23.60
C GLY A 496 7.76 11.01 -22.15
N PRO A 497 6.90 10.21 -21.54
CA PRO A 497 6.44 10.42 -20.17
C PRO A 497 7.40 9.82 -19.19
N VAL A 498 7.81 10.61 -18.27
CA VAL A 498 8.63 10.24 -17.14
C VAL A 498 7.94 10.79 -15.90
N ALA A 499 7.62 9.93 -14.97
CA ALA A 499 7.14 10.35 -13.66
C ALA A 499 8.34 10.67 -12.76
N GLN A 500 8.24 11.75 -11.99
CA GLN A 500 9.24 12.18 -11.02
C GLN A 500 8.66 12.09 -9.63
N HIS A 501 9.35 11.35 -8.75
CA HIS A 501 8.85 10.97 -7.44
C HIS A 501 9.82 11.29 -6.31
N ALA A 502 9.27 11.37 -5.08
CA ALA A 502 9.98 11.55 -3.83
C ALA A 502 10.94 12.76 -3.83
N PRO A 503 10.45 13.97 -4.14
CA PRO A 503 11.30 15.15 -4.12
C PRO A 503 11.80 15.44 -2.71
N ARG A 504 13.05 15.92 -2.62
CA ARG A 504 13.65 16.44 -1.39
C ARG A 504 14.34 17.76 -1.71
N VAL A 505 14.44 18.63 -0.72
CA VAL A 505 15.06 19.94 -0.88
C VAL A 505 16.00 20.26 0.27
N ALA A 506 17.13 20.86 -0.08
CA ALA A 506 18.02 21.53 0.88
C ALA A 506 18.36 22.92 0.36
N ALA A 507 18.65 23.85 1.28
CA ALA A 507 19.01 25.20 0.92
C ALA A 507 20.17 25.71 1.81
N GLN A 508 21.13 26.42 1.19
CA GLN A 508 22.28 26.99 1.88
C GLN A 508 22.68 28.30 1.19
N GLY A 509 22.63 29.40 1.94
CA GLY A 509 22.85 30.72 1.35
C GLY A 509 21.87 30.95 0.18
N ARG A 510 22.40 31.43 -0.95
CA ARG A 510 21.60 31.63 -2.17
C ARG A 510 21.31 30.37 -2.98
N TYR A 511 21.87 29.23 -2.59
CA TYR A 511 21.74 27.98 -3.32
C TYR A 511 20.55 27.16 -2.80
N VAL A 512 19.79 26.56 -3.73
CA VAL A 512 18.70 25.61 -3.43
C VAL A 512 18.93 24.36 -4.27
N TYR A 513 18.87 23.21 -3.63
CA TYR A 513 19.10 21.91 -4.23
C TYR A 513 17.83 21.09 -4.11
N ALA A 514 17.29 20.67 -5.24
CA ALA A 514 16.17 19.75 -5.29
C ALA A 514 16.64 18.41 -5.89
N VAL A 515 16.31 17.31 -5.24
CA VAL A 515 16.59 15.96 -5.72
C VAL A 515 15.31 15.17 -5.83
N TRP A 516 15.25 14.21 -6.77
CA TRP A 516 14.11 13.31 -7.01
C TRP A 516 14.59 12.10 -7.79
N HIS A 517 13.74 11.08 -7.93
CA HIS A 517 14.00 10.02 -8.91
C HIS A 517 13.01 10.10 -10.08
N GLU A 518 13.50 9.76 -11.27
CA GLU A 518 12.69 9.63 -12.48
C GLU A 518 12.45 8.16 -12.78
N GLN A 519 11.19 7.78 -12.92
CA GLN A 519 10.80 6.43 -13.26
C GLN A 519 10.42 6.31 -14.73
N ARG A 520 11.07 5.37 -15.43
CA ARG A 520 10.78 5.00 -16.84
C ARG A 520 10.53 3.50 -16.91
N GLY A 521 9.27 3.08 -16.82
CA GLY A 521 8.94 1.66 -16.69
C GLY A 521 9.52 1.08 -15.40
N HIS A 522 10.40 0.10 -15.53
CA HIS A 522 11.08 -0.54 -14.37
C HIS A 522 12.43 0.11 -14.01
N VAL A 523 12.81 1.17 -14.68
CA VAL A 523 14.09 1.85 -14.48
C VAL A 523 13.87 3.18 -13.79
N SER A 524 14.57 3.39 -12.69
CA SER A 524 14.59 4.67 -11.96
C SER A 524 16.00 5.24 -11.94
N ASN A 525 16.12 6.58 -12.02
CA ASN A 525 17.41 7.26 -11.89
C ASN A 525 17.25 8.49 -10.98
N ALA A 526 18.21 8.71 -10.09
CA ALA A 526 18.23 9.87 -9.20
C ALA A 526 18.80 11.11 -9.91
N PHE A 527 18.11 12.24 -9.75
CA PHE A 527 18.49 13.52 -10.32
C PHE A 527 18.61 14.62 -9.27
N MET A 528 19.40 15.63 -9.58
CA MET A 528 19.52 16.86 -8.82
C MET A 528 19.45 18.06 -9.74
N ALA A 529 18.68 19.08 -9.35
CA ALA A 529 18.71 20.41 -9.93
C ALA A 529 19.19 21.43 -8.90
N VAL A 530 19.97 22.42 -9.35
CA VAL A 530 20.57 23.45 -8.50
C VAL A 530 20.08 24.82 -8.94
N SER A 531 19.54 25.58 -8.00
CA SER A 531 19.33 27.02 -8.15
C SER A 531 20.48 27.79 -7.49
N ARG A 532 20.97 28.85 -8.15
CA ARG A 532 22.06 29.74 -7.66
C ARG A 532 21.56 31.15 -7.33
N ASN A 533 20.26 31.32 -7.31
CA ASN A 533 19.60 32.63 -7.17
C ASN A 533 18.34 32.55 -6.29
N HIS A 534 18.48 31.87 -5.12
CA HIS A 534 17.42 31.74 -4.13
C HIS A 534 16.16 31.05 -4.67
N GLY A 535 16.31 29.97 -5.45
CA GLY A 535 15.18 29.21 -6.00
C GLY A 535 14.41 29.92 -7.13
N ARG A 536 14.88 31.03 -7.67
CA ARG A 536 14.19 31.72 -8.78
C ARG A 536 14.28 31.00 -10.10
N HIS A 537 15.40 30.31 -10.32
CA HIS A 537 15.63 29.52 -11.51
C HIS A 537 16.51 28.33 -11.15
N PHE A 538 16.13 27.16 -11.62
CA PHE A 538 16.91 25.93 -11.51
C PHE A 538 17.64 25.64 -12.82
N HIS A 539 18.89 25.26 -12.74
CA HIS A 539 19.68 24.80 -13.87
C HIS A 539 19.18 23.42 -14.32
N LYS A 540 19.59 23.02 -15.53
CA LYS A 540 19.22 21.69 -16.06
C LYS A 540 19.57 20.59 -15.06
N PRO A 541 18.63 19.67 -14.77
CA PRO A 541 18.88 18.55 -13.88
C PRO A 541 20.04 17.67 -14.38
N ALA A 542 20.82 17.16 -13.43
CA ALA A 542 21.90 16.22 -13.68
C ALA A 542 21.68 14.96 -12.86
N ARG A 543 22.11 13.80 -13.37
CA ARG A 543 22.09 12.55 -12.59
C ARG A 543 23.01 12.68 -11.37
N VAL A 544 22.57 12.13 -10.27
CA VAL A 544 23.31 12.09 -9.00
C VAL A 544 24.42 11.04 -9.07
N SER A 545 24.09 9.85 -9.56
CA SER A 545 25.03 8.74 -9.61
C SER A 545 26.01 8.82 -10.79
N ALA A 546 27.11 8.06 -10.68
CA ALA A 546 28.06 7.84 -11.76
C ALA A 546 27.70 6.63 -12.63
N ASN A 547 26.70 5.84 -12.29
CA ASN A 547 26.28 4.66 -13.03
C ASN A 547 25.80 5.01 -14.44
N ALA A 548 25.93 4.06 -15.38
CA ALA A 548 25.26 4.20 -16.66
C ALA A 548 23.73 4.24 -16.49
N ALA A 549 23.03 5.03 -17.30
CA ALA A 549 21.58 5.13 -17.21
C ALA A 549 20.93 3.75 -17.39
N GLY A 550 20.12 3.32 -16.43
CA GLY A 550 19.42 2.03 -16.47
C GLY A 550 20.25 0.81 -16.09
N ALA A 551 21.50 0.99 -15.67
CA ALA A 551 22.31 -0.13 -15.16
C ALA A 551 21.81 -0.63 -13.79
N VAL A 552 21.23 0.29 -13.00
CA VAL A 552 20.62 0.05 -11.67
C VAL A 552 19.37 0.91 -11.55
N ALA A 553 18.46 0.56 -10.64
CA ALA A 553 17.38 1.44 -10.23
C ALA A 553 17.85 2.29 -9.04
N GLU A 554 17.69 3.60 -9.15
CA GLU A 554 18.08 4.60 -8.16
C GLU A 554 16.81 5.31 -7.65
N MET A 555 16.49 5.15 -6.36
CA MET A 555 15.21 5.59 -5.80
C MET A 555 15.40 6.36 -4.50
N PHE A 556 14.37 7.09 -4.09
CA PHE A 556 14.27 7.80 -2.81
C PHE A 556 15.50 8.63 -2.44
N PRO A 557 15.94 9.54 -3.30
CA PRO A 557 17.09 10.37 -2.98
C PRO A 557 16.75 11.33 -1.83
N SER A 558 17.73 11.55 -0.94
CA SER A 558 17.68 12.56 0.12
C SER A 558 18.89 13.46 0.04
N VAL A 559 18.74 14.74 0.44
CA VAL A 559 19.77 15.76 0.29
C VAL A 559 19.92 16.57 1.58
N ALA A 560 21.17 16.80 1.97
CA ALA A 560 21.55 17.77 2.99
C ALA A 560 22.63 18.71 2.47
N ALA A 561 22.63 19.96 2.93
CA ALA A 561 23.57 20.96 2.49
C ALA A 561 24.17 21.71 3.67
N ILE A 562 25.46 21.95 3.61
CA ILE A 562 26.22 22.87 4.49
C ILE A 562 27.05 23.81 3.63
N ASP A 563 27.71 24.80 4.25
CA ASP A 563 28.57 25.73 3.54
C ASP A 563 29.67 25.02 2.74
N GLY A 564 29.60 25.14 1.43
CA GLY A 564 30.55 24.61 0.46
C GLY A 564 30.40 23.12 0.12
N GLU A 565 29.45 22.38 0.72
CA GLU A 565 29.28 20.94 0.46
C GLU A 565 27.83 20.48 0.52
N ILE A 566 27.48 19.57 -0.39
CA ILE A 566 26.18 18.91 -0.44
C ILE A 566 26.39 17.39 -0.39
N ALA A 567 25.62 16.71 0.42
CA ALA A 567 25.50 15.25 0.44
C ALA A 567 24.17 14.83 -0.14
N VAL A 568 24.20 13.88 -1.08
CA VAL A 568 22.99 13.24 -1.64
C VAL A 568 23.14 11.75 -1.44
N THR A 569 22.15 11.13 -0.80
CA THR A 569 22.04 9.67 -0.64
C THR A 569 20.86 9.16 -1.47
N TRP A 570 20.92 7.90 -1.87
CA TRP A 570 19.84 7.20 -2.57
C TRP A 570 19.89 5.70 -2.31
N GLN A 571 18.78 5.04 -2.54
CA GLN A 571 18.70 3.60 -2.64
C GLN A 571 19.12 3.17 -4.03
N GLU A 572 19.99 2.18 -4.14
CA GLU A 572 20.40 1.54 -5.38
C GLU A 572 19.98 0.07 -5.39
N LEU A 573 19.17 -0.33 -6.38
CA LEU A 573 18.78 -1.72 -6.60
C LEU A 573 19.47 -2.21 -7.85
N ALA A 574 20.13 -3.37 -7.79
CA ALA A 574 20.76 -3.97 -8.97
C ALA A 574 19.69 -4.32 -10.01
N ALA A 575 19.85 -3.86 -11.26
CA ALA A 575 18.94 -4.18 -12.34
C ALA A 575 18.83 -5.69 -12.54
N GLY A 576 17.61 -6.22 -12.57
CA GLY A 576 17.34 -7.63 -12.81
C GLY A 576 17.49 -8.54 -11.58
N ARG A 577 17.58 -8.01 -10.35
CA ARG A 577 17.51 -8.82 -9.11
C ARG A 577 16.11 -8.80 -8.53
N SER A 578 15.63 -10.01 -8.21
CA SER A 578 14.31 -10.26 -7.61
C SER A 578 14.27 -10.05 -6.10
N ASP A 579 15.44 -9.99 -5.47
CA ASP A 579 15.59 -10.15 -4.03
C ASP A 579 15.66 -8.79 -3.30
N GLU A 580 15.19 -7.73 -3.94
CA GLU A 580 15.17 -6.34 -3.44
C GLU A 580 16.45 -5.92 -2.66
N ARG A 581 17.55 -6.69 -2.80
CA ARG A 581 18.82 -6.39 -2.15
C ARG A 581 19.31 -5.05 -2.62
N GLY A 582 18.98 -4.04 -1.83
CA GLY A 582 19.34 -2.67 -2.09
C GLY A 582 20.68 -2.32 -1.46
N ARG A 583 21.22 -1.20 -1.90
CA ARG A 583 22.37 -0.53 -1.28
C ARG A 583 22.01 0.89 -0.94
N VAL A 584 22.59 1.40 0.12
CA VAL A 584 22.57 2.82 0.41
C VAL A 584 23.83 3.46 -0.15
N MET A 585 23.66 4.40 -1.04
CA MET A 585 24.75 5.12 -1.70
C MET A 585 24.81 6.58 -1.25
N LEU A 586 25.98 7.16 -1.26
CA LEU A 586 26.23 8.58 -0.97
C LEU A 586 27.13 9.19 -2.05
N ALA A 587 26.77 10.36 -2.56
CA ALA A 587 27.65 11.22 -3.33
C ALA A 587 27.80 12.60 -2.68
N ARG A 588 28.96 13.22 -2.85
CA ARG A 588 29.24 14.58 -2.40
C ARG A 588 29.39 15.54 -3.57
N PHE A 589 28.95 16.77 -3.41
CA PHE A 589 29.02 17.81 -4.42
C PHE A 589 29.50 19.11 -3.81
N ASP A 590 30.05 19.99 -4.65
CA ASP A 590 30.30 21.38 -4.25
C ASP A 590 29.00 22.20 -4.29
N GLU A 591 29.05 23.43 -3.75
CA GLU A 591 27.91 24.36 -3.73
C GLU A 591 27.26 24.62 -5.11
N LYS A 592 27.99 24.38 -6.21
CA LYS A 592 27.51 24.57 -7.58
C LYS A 592 26.90 23.30 -8.18
N GLY A 593 26.84 22.22 -7.40
CA GLY A 593 26.34 20.92 -7.84
C GLY A 593 27.34 20.10 -8.66
N ARG A 594 28.63 20.42 -8.61
CA ARG A 594 29.66 19.59 -9.27
C ARG A 594 30.09 18.47 -8.33
N LYS A 595 30.08 17.27 -8.83
CA LYS A 595 30.39 16.05 -8.05
C LYS A 595 31.85 16.09 -7.55
N ARG A 596 32.03 15.65 -6.30
CA ARG A 596 33.35 15.53 -5.64
C ARG A 596 33.62 14.06 -5.37
N GLY A 597 34.51 13.47 -6.14
CA GLY A 597 34.85 12.04 -5.99
C GLY A 597 33.83 11.07 -6.59
N GLY A 598 33.97 9.79 -6.23
CA GLY A 598 33.06 8.73 -6.65
C GLY A 598 31.85 8.58 -5.72
N ASP A 599 30.95 7.69 -6.09
CA ASP A 599 29.85 7.25 -5.24
C ASP A 599 30.40 6.29 -4.16
N ALA A 600 29.94 6.44 -2.95
CA ALA A 600 30.38 5.63 -1.82
C ALA A 600 29.21 4.80 -1.29
N ARG A 601 29.44 3.50 -1.10
CA ARG A 601 28.50 2.62 -0.42
C ARG A 601 28.52 2.90 1.09
N VAL A 602 27.34 3.01 1.69
CA VAL A 602 27.15 3.33 3.11
C VAL A 602 26.84 2.09 3.95
N ASP A 603 25.95 1.24 3.46
CA ASP A 603 25.61 -0.02 4.11
C ASP A 603 26.79 -1.01 4.04
N ASP A 604 26.93 -1.85 5.05
CA ASP A 604 28.05 -2.77 5.24
C ASP A 604 27.73 -4.25 4.93
N THR A 605 26.54 -4.54 4.40
CA THR A 605 26.11 -5.89 4.02
C THR A 605 25.31 -5.93 2.71
N ASP A 606 25.43 -7.03 1.97
CA ASP A 606 24.60 -7.32 0.81
C ASP A 606 23.28 -8.05 1.18
N GLU A 607 23.05 -8.32 2.47
CA GLU A 607 21.84 -8.99 2.95
C GLU A 607 20.69 -8.00 3.11
N GLY A 608 19.48 -8.43 2.70
CA GLY A 608 18.23 -7.69 2.82
C GLY A 608 18.15 -6.42 1.98
N GLY A 609 16.94 -5.92 1.81
CA GLY A 609 16.64 -4.64 1.17
C GLY A 609 17.15 -3.45 1.99
N LYS A 610 17.30 -2.32 1.32
CA LYS A 610 17.67 -1.03 1.94
C LYS A 610 16.74 0.03 1.38
N TRP A 611 15.93 0.67 2.24
CA TRP A 611 14.87 1.57 1.83
C TRP A 611 14.96 2.95 2.47
N LEU A 612 14.43 3.96 1.78
CA LEU A 612 14.19 5.31 2.27
C LEU A 612 15.39 5.98 2.96
N PRO A 613 16.59 5.97 2.38
CA PRO A 613 17.76 6.55 3.02
C PRO A 613 17.59 8.06 3.23
N GLN A 614 17.97 8.53 4.39
CA GLN A 614 17.98 9.93 4.80
C GLN A 614 19.38 10.37 5.15
N VAL A 615 19.70 11.65 4.96
CA VAL A 615 21.01 12.23 5.30
C VAL A 615 20.85 13.56 6.04
N ALA A 616 21.66 13.74 7.07
CA ALA A 616 21.84 15.01 7.79
C ALA A 616 23.32 15.28 8.04
N TYR A 617 23.66 16.52 8.35
CA TYR A 617 25.01 16.90 8.76
C TYR A 617 25.11 17.14 10.27
N ASP A 618 26.04 16.45 10.93
CA ASP A 618 26.55 16.83 12.24
C ASP A 618 27.89 17.59 12.06
N GLY A 619 27.82 18.91 12.16
CA GLY A 619 28.90 19.78 11.74
C GLY A 619 29.21 19.65 10.25
N ARG A 620 30.36 19.07 9.89
CA ARG A 620 30.73 18.80 8.49
C ARG A 620 30.67 17.31 8.12
N THR A 621 30.15 16.49 9.01
CA THR A 621 30.11 15.03 8.81
C THR A 621 28.72 14.57 8.45
N PRO A 622 28.51 13.94 7.30
CA PRO A 622 27.24 13.31 6.97
C PRO A 622 26.96 12.13 7.91
N VAL A 623 25.72 12.06 8.39
CA VAL A 623 25.13 10.92 9.09
C VAL A 623 23.89 10.49 8.33
N LEU A 624 23.74 9.20 8.17
CA LEU A 624 22.66 8.60 7.38
C LEU A 624 21.83 7.65 8.24
N ALA A 625 20.58 7.51 7.88
CA ALA A 625 19.67 6.50 8.42
C ALA A 625 18.82 5.93 7.29
N TRP A 626 18.42 4.65 7.39
CA TRP A 626 17.60 3.94 6.40
C TRP A 626 16.86 2.79 7.04
N ILE A 627 15.92 2.23 6.32
CA ILE A 627 15.30 0.93 6.65
C ILE A 627 16.16 -0.17 6.07
N ASP A 628 16.49 -1.16 6.89
CA ASP A 628 17.37 -2.28 6.56
C ASP A 628 16.70 -3.61 6.90
N GLU A 629 16.68 -4.54 5.96
CA GLU A 629 16.00 -5.84 6.07
C GLU A 629 16.96 -7.02 6.33
N ARG A 630 18.14 -6.74 6.88
CA ARG A 630 19.11 -7.79 7.18
C ARG A 630 18.73 -8.70 8.34
N ASP A 631 17.88 -8.23 9.25
CA ASP A 631 17.44 -8.98 10.42
C ASP A 631 16.32 -9.97 10.06
N ARG A 632 16.22 -11.05 10.82
CA ARG A 632 15.26 -12.12 10.57
C ARG A 632 14.29 -12.26 11.74
N GLY A 633 13.02 -12.42 11.39
CA GLY A 633 11.91 -12.61 12.30
C GLY A 633 11.28 -14.00 12.23
N PRO A 634 9.99 -14.10 12.58
CA PRO A 634 9.24 -15.34 12.50
C PRO A 634 9.35 -15.98 11.11
N GLN A 635 9.48 -17.31 11.06
CA GLN A 635 9.59 -18.10 9.81
C GLN A 635 10.79 -17.70 8.94
N ASP A 636 11.84 -17.11 9.53
CA ASP A 636 13.03 -16.60 8.84
C ASP A 636 12.71 -15.46 7.83
N LEU A 637 11.60 -14.76 8.03
CA LEU A 637 11.23 -13.61 7.20
C LEU A 637 12.13 -12.40 7.50
N PRO A 638 12.49 -11.59 6.48
CA PRO A 638 13.17 -10.33 6.70
C PRO A 638 12.31 -9.38 7.53
N LEU A 639 12.92 -8.68 8.49
CA LEU A 639 12.30 -7.61 9.27
C LEU A 639 12.89 -6.26 8.89
N GLU A 640 12.05 -5.26 8.89
CA GLU A 640 12.40 -3.88 8.59
C GLU A 640 12.84 -3.15 9.86
N HIS A 641 14.10 -2.77 9.92
CA HIS A 641 14.68 -2.07 11.07
C HIS A 641 15.38 -0.77 10.67
N VAL A 642 15.48 0.17 11.60
CA VAL A 642 16.19 1.44 11.38
C VAL A 642 17.67 1.27 11.66
N TYR A 643 18.49 1.46 10.65
CA TYR A 643 19.95 1.47 10.75
C TYR A 643 20.52 2.86 10.46
N ALA A 644 21.68 3.13 11.02
CA ALA A 644 22.41 4.38 10.83
C ALA A 644 23.91 4.14 10.63
N ALA A 645 24.58 5.09 9.96
CA ALA A 645 26.03 5.14 9.81
C ALA A 645 26.51 6.59 9.70
N ARG A 646 27.75 6.83 10.10
CA ARG A 646 28.45 8.13 10.06
C ARG A 646 29.64 8.05 9.13
N ALA A 647 29.86 9.07 8.32
CA ALA A 647 31.06 9.17 7.49
C ALA A 647 32.31 9.35 8.37
N VAL A 648 33.38 8.57 8.12
CA VAL A 648 34.64 8.62 8.83
C VAL A 648 35.81 8.28 7.89
N GLY A 649 36.85 9.08 7.85
CA GLY A 649 38.12 8.74 7.22
C GLY A 649 38.06 8.28 5.75
N GLY A 650 37.09 8.73 4.99
CA GLY A 650 36.87 8.30 3.60
C GLY A 650 35.92 7.10 3.43
N GLY A 651 35.39 6.50 4.51
CA GLY A 651 34.39 5.46 4.56
C GLY A 651 33.29 5.79 5.56
N PHE A 652 32.73 4.76 6.20
CA PHE A 652 31.64 4.88 7.17
C PHE A 652 31.94 4.06 8.43
N THR A 653 31.31 4.40 9.55
CA THR A 653 31.27 3.54 10.73
C THR A 653 30.57 2.24 10.41
N PRO A 654 30.78 1.15 11.17
CA PRO A 654 29.90 0.00 11.14
C PRO A 654 28.44 0.46 11.29
N ASN A 655 27.52 -0.20 10.61
CA ASN A 655 26.10 0.14 10.68
C ASN A 655 25.54 -0.21 12.07
N VAL A 656 24.75 0.67 12.63
CA VAL A 656 24.20 0.54 13.99
C VAL A 656 22.68 0.55 13.92
N ARG A 657 22.06 -0.46 14.51
CA ARG A 657 20.61 -0.51 14.67
C ARG A 657 20.16 0.52 15.70
N ALA A 658 19.26 1.41 15.30
CA ALA A 658 18.77 2.51 16.15
C ALA A 658 17.49 2.17 16.91
N ASP A 659 16.67 1.25 16.38
CA ASP A 659 15.40 0.84 16.94
C ASP A 659 15.49 -0.35 17.90
N ALA A 660 16.68 -0.65 18.43
CA ALA A 660 16.90 -1.71 19.38
C ALA A 660 16.07 -1.49 20.66
N GLY A 661 14.86 -2.03 20.68
CA GLY A 661 13.94 -2.07 21.81
C GLY A 661 13.79 -3.49 22.36
N ALA A 662 13.13 -3.64 23.52
CA ALA A 662 12.77 -4.96 24.01
C ALA A 662 11.88 -5.66 22.99
N PRO A 663 12.12 -6.93 22.66
CA PRO A 663 11.21 -7.69 21.79
C PRO A 663 9.84 -7.71 22.44
N VAL A 664 8.80 -7.47 21.64
CA VAL A 664 7.41 -7.52 22.11
C VAL A 664 7.07 -8.97 22.49
N PRO A 665 6.39 -9.21 23.63
CA PRO A 665 6.02 -10.57 24.05
C PRO A 665 5.07 -11.30 23.09
N LEU A 666 4.40 -10.59 22.21
CA LEU A 666 3.58 -11.18 21.14
C LEU A 666 4.48 -11.57 19.95
N ALA A 667 5.23 -12.63 20.10
CA ALA A 667 6.20 -13.15 19.15
C ALA A 667 5.63 -13.65 17.79
N ALA A 668 4.48 -13.17 17.37
CA ALA A 668 3.74 -13.72 16.25
C ALA A 668 3.43 -12.71 15.14
N HIS A 669 4.02 -11.51 15.13
CA HIS A 669 3.80 -10.55 14.06
C HIS A 669 5.12 -9.93 13.55
N LEU A 670 5.06 -9.28 12.41
CA LEU A 670 6.19 -8.58 11.84
C LEU A 670 6.44 -7.30 12.66
N ASP A 671 7.63 -7.20 13.27
CA ASP A 671 8.08 -6.03 14.05
C ASP A 671 8.74 -5.01 13.11
N ASN A 672 8.00 -4.54 12.10
CA ASN A 672 8.49 -3.67 11.05
C ASN A 672 8.57 -2.20 11.45
N LYS A 673 9.51 -1.48 10.84
CA LYS A 673 9.74 -0.04 10.97
C LYS A 673 9.71 0.60 9.59
N TRP A 674 9.19 1.83 9.49
CA TRP A 674 9.11 2.52 8.21
C TRP A 674 9.31 4.02 8.31
N SER A 675 9.53 4.69 7.17
CA SER A 675 9.59 6.15 7.02
C SER A 675 10.54 6.86 8.00
N PRO A 676 11.85 6.53 8.03
CA PRO A 676 12.77 7.15 8.95
C PRO A 676 12.98 8.64 8.65
N ALA A 677 13.05 9.46 9.70
CA ALA A 677 13.46 10.86 9.66
C ALA A 677 14.71 11.07 10.47
N ILE A 678 15.60 11.96 10.03
CA ILE A 678 16.88 12.28 10.69
C ILE A 678 17.06 13.79 10.89
N ALA A 679 17.54 14.16 12.06
CA ALA A 679 18.10 15.47 12.33
C ALA A 679 19.41 15.30 13.10
N ALA A 680 20.39 16.18 12.87
CA ALA A 680 21.69 16.09 13.54
C ALA A 680 22.27 17.49 13.82
N GLY A 681 23.06 17.59 14.88
CA GLY A 681 23.76 18.82 15.26
C GLY A 681 24.39 18.75 16.65
N GLY A 682 25.50 19.43 16.82
CA GLY A 682 26.17 19.52 18.13
C GLY A 682 26.73 18.19 18.69
N GLY A 683 27.10 17.28 17.81
CA GLY A 683 27.59 15.95 18.18
C GLY A 683 26.47 14.94 18.47
N LYS A 684 25.22 15.31 18.24
CA LYS A 684 24.03 14.47 18.48
C LYS A 684 23.30 14.13 17.18
N VAL A 685 22.68 12.97 17.16
CA VAL A 685 21.83 12.49 16.07
C VAL A 685 20.49 12.07 16.64
N TYR A 686 19.43 12.44 15.96
CA TYR A 686 18.06 12.20 16.33
C TYR A 686 17.35 11.51 15.18
N LEU A 687 16.69 10.39 15.47
CA LEU A 687 15.92 9.60 14.52
C LEU A 687 14.49 9.48 15.01
N ALA A 688 13.54 9.51 14.08
CA ALA A 688 12.16 9.12 14.34
C ALA A 688 11.67 8.22 13.20
N TRP A 689 10.75 7.33 13.48
CA TRP A 689 10.19 6.39 12.49
C TRP A 689 8.79 5.94 12.90
N ALA A 690 8.03 5.41 11.94
CA ALA A 690 6.83 4.65 12.21
C ALA A 690 7.21 3.22 12.61
N ASP A 691 6.59 2.67 13.65
CA ASP A 691 7.00 1.43 14.34
C ASP A 691 5.80 0.54 14.64
N PHE A 692 5.81 -0.68 14.14
CA PHE A 692 4.69 -1.63 14.29
C PHE A 692 4.82 -2.57 15.52
N ARG A 693 5.77 -2.34 16.43
CA ARG A 693 6.04 -3.21 17.59
C ARG A 693 4.84 -3.41 18.54
N ASN A 694 3.91 -2.45 18.58
CA ASN A 694 2.70 -2.50 19.41
C ASN A 694 1.48 -3.04 18.65
N TYR A 695 1.68 -3.69 17.51
CA TYR A 695 0.61 -4.13 16.61
C TYR A 695 -0.20 -2.95 16.03
N ASN A 696 0.40 -1.78 16.05
CA ASN A 696 -0.11 -0.50 15.61
C ASN A 696 1.07 0.32 15.05
N TRP A 697 0.86 1.18 14.08
CA TRP A 697 1.89 2.09 13.63
C TRP A 697 1.95 3.28 14.59
N ASP A 698 2.97 3.30 15.44
CA ASP A 698 3.25 4.39 16.38
C ASP A 698 4.50 5.15 15.96
N ILE A 699 4.67 6.40 16.42
CA ILE A 699 5.90 7.15 16.19
C ILE A 699 6.88 6.91 17.34
N PHE A 700 8.02 6.32 17.01
CA PHE A 700 9.13 6.14 17.94
C PHE A 700 10.31 7.03 17.57
N PHE A 701 11.15 7.26 18.57
CA PHE A 701 12.31 8.15 18.49
C PHE A 701 13.50 7.53 19.22
N ALA A 702 14.71 7.79 18.69
CA ALA A 702 15.97 7.48 19.36
C ALA A 702 16.96 8.63 19.21
N ARG A 703 17.83 8.75 20.20
CA ARG A 703 18.89 9.74 20.25
C ARG A 703 20.25 9.06 20.37
N SER A 704 21.21 9.61 19.65
CA SER A 704 22.63 9.34 19.81
C SER A 704 23.33 10.58 20.37
N ASP A 705 24.15 10.40 21.39
CA ASP A 705 24.98 11.46 21.99
C ASP A 705 26.44 11.42 21.50
N ASP A 706 26.80 10.47 20.65
CA ASP A 706 28.16 10.21 20.14
C ASP A 706 28.26 10.34 18.60
N GLY A 707 27.33 11.11 18.03
CA GLY A 707 27.28 11.41 16.59
C GLY A 707 26.83 10.25 15.72
N GLY A 708 25.97 9.37 16.23
CA GLY A 708 25.38 8.27 15.47
C GLY A 708 26.16 6.96 15.55
N ARG A 709 27.05 6.80 16.53
CA ARG A 709 27.79 5.54 16.76
C ARG A 709 27.03 4.56 17.64
N THR A 710 26.25 5.08 18.57
CA THR A 710 25.31 4.31 19.40
C THR A 710 24.02 5.10 19.58
N PHE A 711 22.90 4.39 19.81
CA PHE A 711 21.60 5.01 20.09
C PHE A 711 21.10 4.55 21.47
N GLY A 712 20.44 5.47 22.18
CA GLY A 712 19.81 5.21 23.46
C GLY A 712 18.48 4.48 23.33
N ALA A 713 17.80 4.29 24.47
CA ALA A 713 16.47 3.69 24.51
C ALA A 713 15.47 4.45 23.62
N ASN A 714 14.57 3.71 22.99
CA ASN A 714 13.52 4.29 22.14
C ASN A 714 12.44 4.95 23.02
N VAL A 715 11.95 6.10 22.57
CA VAL A 715 10.88 6.88 23.21
C VAL A 715 9.69 6.94 22.26
N LYS A 716 8.51 6.56 22.73
CA LYS A 716 7.26 6.78 21.97
C LYS A 716 6.93 8.27 21.97
N VAL A 717 6.69 8.83 20.80
CA VAL A 717 6.44 10.27 20.60
C VAL A 717 4.94 10.58 20.61
N ASP A 718 4.15 9.78 19.91
CA ASP A 718 2.70 9.88 19.97
C ASP A 718 2.20 9.44 21.35
N ASP A 719 1.15 10.06 21.83
CA ASP A 719 0.57 9.81 23.16
C ASP A 719 -0.71 8.97 23.12
N PHE A 720 -1.06 8.44 21.96
CA PHE A 720 -2.22 7.59 21.80
C PHE A 720 -1.93 6.17 22.33
N THR A 721 -2.89 5.58 23.03
CA THR A 721 -2.77 4.26 23.67
C THR A 721 -3.78 3.22 23.15
N GLY A 722 -4.58 3.59 22.13
CA GLY A 722 -5.58 2.72 21.52
C GLY A 722 -4.97 1.74 20.49
N PHE A 723 -5.78 0.76 20.08
CA PHE A 723 -5.45 -0.15 18.98
C PHE A 723 -6.01 0.37 17.65
N GLU A 724 -5.47 -0.11 16.53
CA GLU A 724 -5.98 0.13 15.17
C GLU A 724 -5.90 1.59 14.72
N ARG A 725 -4.74 2.21 14.94
CA ARG A 725 -4.41 3.55 14.47
C ARG A 725 -3.12 3.54 13.66
N ILE A 726 -2.98 4.54 12.81
CA ILE A 726 -1.83 4.67 11.93
C ILE A 726 -1.20 6.03 12.15
N ASP A 727 -0.03 6.03 12.77
CA ASP A 727 0.86 7.18 12.85
C ASP A 727 2.04 6.96 11.91
N GLU A 728 2.25 7.87 10.98
CA GLU A 728 3.23 7.67 9.92
C GLU A 728 4.00 8.92 9.52
N ARG A 729 5.12 8.71 8.81
CA ARG A 729 5.88 9.75 8.11
C ARG A 729 6.31 10.90 9.02
N PRO A 730 7.05 10.61 10.09
CA PRO A 730 7.57 11.66 10.95
C PRO A 730 8.51 12.59 10.21
N SER A 731 8.51 13.85 10.61
CA SER A 731 9.47 14.87 10.20
C SER A 731 10.08 15.52 11.43
N LEU A 732 11.39 15.76 11.42
CA LEU A 732 12.15 16.33 12.53
C LEU A 732 12.75 17.69 12.17
N ALA A 733 12.73 18.61 13.11
CA ALA A 733 13.51 19.84 13.07
C ALA A 733 14.22 20.09 14.41
N LEU A 734 15.39 20.70 14.35
CA LEU A 734 16.14 21.12 15.56
C LEU A 734 16.18 22.64 15.63
N ASP A 735 15.98 23.17 16.80
CA ASP A 735 16.21 24.57 17.07
C ASP A 735 17.61 24.85 17.65
N PRO A 736 18.05 26.11 17.69
CA PRO A 736 19.35 26.47 18.24
C PRO A 736 19.52 26.19 19.74
N LEU A 737 18.44 25.94 20.47
CA LEU A 737 18.46 25.58 21.89
C LEU A 737 18.62 24.07 22.10
N GLY A 738 18.64 23.29 21.01
CA GLY A 738 18.71 21.83 21.04
C GLY A 738 17.38 21.15 21.35
N ARG A 739 16.26 21.86 21.24
CA ARG A 739 14.93 21.28 21.32
C ARG A 739 14.62 20.52 20.03
N VAL A 740 13.93 19.41 20.17
CA VAL A 740 13.52 18.56 19.05
C VAL A 740 12.04 18.80 18.77
N HIS A 741 11.74 19.14 17.53
CA HIS A 741 10.38 19.29 17.01
C HIS A 741 10.07 18.10 16.14
N ALA A 742 8.95 17.43 16.40
CA ALA A 742 8.46 16.30 15.61
C ALA A 742 7.03 16.56 15.12
N ALA A 743 6.74 16.24 13.87
CA ALA A 743 5.38 16.22 13.33
C ALA A 743 5.20 14.95 12.50
N TRP A 744 3.98 14.43 12.47
CA TRP A 744 3.64 13.21 11.76
C TRP A 744 2.21 13.24 11.27
N THR A 745 1.86 12.35 10.36
CA THR A 745 0.49 12.05 9.98
C THR A 745 -0.13 11.14 11.04
N ASP A 746 -1.30 11.45 11.54
CA ASP A 746 -1.94 10.80 12.68
C ASP A 746 -3.41 10.51 12.39
N LEU A 747 -3.82 9.29 12.62
CA LEU A 747 -5.20 8.81 12.44
C LEU A 747 -5.86 8.51 13.81
N ARG A 748 -5.67 9.34 14.81
CA ARG A 748 -6.23 9.12 16.16
C ARG A 748 -7.70 9.49 16.33
N ALA A 749 -8.22 10.36 15.47
CA ALA A 749 -9.62 10.73 15.53
C ALA A 749 -10.50 9.54 15.13
N ARG A 750 -11.64 9.38 15.74
CA ARG A 750 -12.65 8.34 15.38
C ARG A 750 -13.22 8.52 13.96
N GLU A 751 -12.78 9.54 13.30
CA GLU A 751 -13.28 10.05 12.05
C GLU A 751 -12.36 9.67 10.89
N PRO A 752 -12.82 9.71 9.67
CA PRO A 752 -12.02 9.34 8.49
C PRO A 752 -10.86 10.31 8.21
N ASP A 753 -10.64 11.29 9.08
CA ASP A 753 -9.69 12.36 8.88
C ASP A 753 -8.32 12.00 9.44
N THR A 754 -7.32 11.91 8.58
CA THR A 754 -5.93 11.99 8.99
C THR A 754 -5.54 13.45 9.19
N ASN A 755 -4.82 13.73 10.27
CA ASN A 755 -4.37 15.08 10.62
C ASN A 755 -2.86 15.12 10.82
N ILE A 756 -2.27 16.31 10.80
CA ILE A 756 -0.88 16.48 11.16
C ILE A 756 -0.80 16.80 12.66
N PHE A 757 -0.16 15.89 13.39
CA PHE A 757 0.12 16.11 14.81
C PHE A 757 1.58 16.52 15.03
N TYR A 758 1.80 17.11 16.18
CA TYR A 758 3.07 17.71 16.58
C TYR A 758 3.35 17.49 18.07
N ALA A 759 4.61 17.27 18.39
CA ALA A 759 5.14 17.29 19.75
C ALA A 759 6.54 17.90 19.77
N ARG A 760 6.94 18.42 20.94
CA ARG A 760 8.25 19.02 21.18
C ARG A 760 8.92 18.37 22.37
N SER A 761 10.21 18.15 22.24
CA SER A 761 11.06 17.77 23.36
C SER A 761 11.97 18.93 23.74
N ASP A 762 11.87 19.39 25.00
CA ASP A 762 12.72 20.44 25.59
C ASP A 762 13.99 19.86 26.23
N ASN A 763 14.11 18.53 26.30
CA ASN A 763 15.19 17.80 26.98
C ASN A 763 15.99 16.91 26.02
N GLY A 764 16.03 17.28 24.74
CA GLY A 764 16.81 16.59 23.71
C GLY A 764 16.30 15.18 23.38
N GLY A 765 14.99 14.95 23.42
CA GLY A 765 14.36 13.69 23.05
C GLY A 765 14.16 12.70 24.20
N ALA A 766 14.46 13.06 25.44
CA ALA A 766 14.22 12.17 26.59
C ALA A 766 12.73 12.02 26.91
N SER A 767 11.91 13.03 26.59
CA SER A 767 10.46 13.00 26.62
C SER A 767 9.88 14.05 25.66
N PHE A 768 8.63 13.89 25.29
CA PHE A 768 7.92 14.83 24.41
C PHE A 768 6.73 15.44 25.13
N SER A 769 6.32 16.64 24.72
CA SER A 769 5.12 17.31 25.18
C SER A 769 3.87 16.49 24.79
N PRO A 770 2.72 16.73 25.43
CA PRO A 770 1.44 16.24 24.93
C PRO A 770 1.26 16.61 23.46
N ASN A 771 0.73 15.67 22.69
CA ASN A 771 0.53 15.87 21.26
C ASN A 771 -0.55 16.92 20.98
N ARG A 772 -0.38 17.68 19.93
CA ARG A 772 -1.37 18.64 19.45
C ARG A 772 -1.50 18.60 17.94
N GLN A 773 -2.68 18.86 17.45
CA GLN A 773 -2.90 19.05 16.03
C GLN A 773 -2.15 20.29 15.54
N LEU A 774 -1.43 20.17 14.45
CA LEU A 774 -0.65 21.23 13.83
C LEU A 774 -1.43 21.92 12.72
N ASP A 775 -2.13 21.17 11.90
CA ASP A 775 -3.01 21.70 10.88
C ASP A 775 -4.25 22.33 11.51
N ASP A 776 -4.96 23.15 10.75
CA ASP A 776 -6.15 23.87 11.20
C ASP A 776 -7.45 23.31 10.62
N SER A 777 -7.44 22.05 10.18
CA SER A 777 -8.68 21.33 9.89
C SER A 777 -9.52 21.21 11.17
N LYS A 778 -10.82 21.16 11.02
CA LYS A 778 -11.68 21.06 12.20
C LYS A 778 -11.43 19.72 12.90
N GLN A 779 -11.32 19.78 14.23
CA GLN A 779 -11.45 18.58 15.05
C GLN A 779 -12.94 18.23 15.20
N GLY A 780 -13.26 17.00 14.90
CA GLY A 780 -14.64 16.52 14.96
C GLY A 780 -15.35 16.71 13.63
N PHE A 781 -15.50 15.61 12.96
CA PHE A 781 -16.25 15.51 11.71
C PHE A 781 -17.74 15.62 12.00
N ASP A 782 -18.39 16.62 11.43
CA ASP A 782 -19.84 16.68 11.38
C ASP A 782 -20.32 16.01 10.10
N PRO A 783 -20.90 14.81 10.17
CA PRO A 783 -21.29 14.07 8.99
C PRO A 783 -22.34 14.78 8.13
N ASP A 784 -23.03 15.80 8.68
CA ASP A 784 -24.04 16.56 7.95
C ASP A 784 -23.47 17.73 7.15
N THR A 785 -22.35 18.28 7.60
CA THR A 785 -21.79 19.52 7.04
C THR A 785 -20.37 19.39 6.54
N ASP A 786 -19.63 18.38 7.01
CA ASP A 786 -18.21 18.26 6.72
C ASP A 786 -17.92 17.16 5.69
N THR A 787 -17.08 17.49 4.73
CA THR A 787 -16.42 16.51 3.87
C THR A 787 -15.15 16.05 4.57
N PRO A 788 -14.89 14.74 4.71
CA PRO A 788 -13.64 14.28 5.28
C PRO A 788 -12.44 14.89 4.56
N THR A 789 -11.53 15.44 5.33
CA THR A 789 -10.29 16.02 4.80
C THR A 789 -9.12 15.30 5.39
N ASN A 790 -8.15 14.95 4.56
CA ASN A 790 -6.99 14.21 4.97
C ASN A 790 -5.72 15.02 4.76
N GLN A 791 -4.84 14.98 5.75
CA GLN A 791 -3.55 15.65 5.74
C GLN A 791 -2.44 14.62 5.89
N TRP A 792 -1.46 14.66 4.99
CA TRP A 792 -0.35 13.70 4.93
C TRP A 792 1.00 14.38 4.70
N HIS A 793 2.07 13.63 4.93
CA HIS A 793 3.45 13.98 4.54
C HIS A 793 3.93 15.32 5.10
N PRO A 794 3.95 15.53 6.43
CA PRO A 794 4.46 16.76 6.99
C PRO A 794 5.96 16.92 6.74
N SER A 795 6.38 18.18 6.55
CA SER A 795 7.79 18.57 6.45
C SER A 795 8.04 19.78 7.33
N LEU A 796 8.96 19.67 8.29
CA LEU A 796 9.32 20.72 9.22
C LEU A 796 10.62 21.42 8.81
N ALA A 797 10.72 22.70 9.08
CA ALA A 797 11.95 23.47 9.04
C ALA A 797 11.99 24.51 10.17
N TRP A 798 13.16 24.71 10.75
CA TRP A 798 13.40 25.76 11.75
C TRP A 798 14.20 26.90 11.15
N ALA A 799 13.81 28.14 11.44
CA ALA A 799 14.56 29.31 11.01
C ALA A 799 14.39 30.50 11.96
N GLY A 800 15.52 31.06 12.41
CA GLY A 800 15.51 32.14 13.39
C GLY A 800 14.88 31.69 14.70
N GLU A 801 13.68 32.20 15.03
CA GLU A 801 12.89 31.82 16.22
C GLU A 801 11.58 31.11 15.83
N THR A 802 11.38 30.76 14.55
CA THR A 802 10.12 30.28 14.01
C THR A 802 10.26 28.86 13.50
N LEU A 803 9.31 28.02 13.86
CA LEU A 803 9.07 26.71 13.27
C LEU A 803 8.13 26.87 12.06
N PHE A 804 8.45 26.21 10.96
CA PHE A 804 7.63 26.17 9.75
C PHE A 804 7.25 24.73 9.45
N ALA A 805 6.03 24.55 8.91
CA ALA A 805 5.54 23.24 8.50
C ALA A 805 4.83 23.36 7.13
N ALA A 806 5.00 22.34 6.30
CA ALA A 806 4.22 22.14 5.08
C ALA A 806 3.71 20.71 5.02
N TRP A 807 2.54 20.49 4.42
CA TRP A 807 1.92 19.17 4.30
C TRP A 807 1.04 19.07 3.05
N GLN A 808 0.70 17.86 2.68
CA GLN A 808 -0.30 17.52 1.66
C GLN A 808 -1.68 17.56 2.30
N ASP A 809 -2.67 18.14 1.62
CA ASP A 809 -4.00 18.40 2.17
C ASP A 809 -5.06 18.35 1.07
N ASN A 810 -6.11 17.60 1.25
CA ASN A 810 -7.17 17.46 0.26
C ASN A 810 -8.47 18.24 0.58
N ARG A 811 -8.43 19.18 1.52
CA ARG A 811 -9.62 19.98 1.91
C ARG A 811 -10.27 20.77 0.76
N LEU A 812 -9.58 20.97 -0.35
CA LEU A 812 -10.10 21.68 -1.53
C LEU A 812 -10.56 20.74 -2.66
N GLY A 813 -10.60 19.43 -2.41
CA GLY A 813 -11.13 18.42 -3.32
C GLY A 813 -10.08 17.50 -3.93
N ASN A 814 -8.92 17.99 -4.28
CA ASN A 814 -7.72 17.26 -4.67
C ASN A 814 -6.59 17.56 -3.69
N ASN A 815 -5.51 16.82 -3.77
CA ASN A 815 -4.35 17.11 -2.94
C ASN A 815 -3.69 18.44 -3.36
N ASP A 816 -3.54 19.33 -2.40
CA ASP A 816 -2.82 20.59 -2.48
C ASP A 816 -1.69 20.65 -1.45
N VAL A 817 -0.79 21.61 -1.54
CA VAL A 817 0.24 21.85 -0.54
C VAL A 817 -0.17 23.00 0.37
N PHE A 818 -0.23 22.74 1.67
CA PHE A 818 -0.49 23.75 2.70
C PHE A 818 0.73 23.99 3.58
N PHE A 819 0.72 25.11 4.28
CA PHE A 819 1.84 25.63 5.06
C PHE A 819 1.33 26.41 6.27
N THR A 820 2.06 26.32 7.37
CA THR A 820 1.87 27.16 8.56
C THR A 820 3.19 27.54 9.21
N SER A 821 3.15 28.40 10.21
CA SER A 821 4.31 28.81 11.00
C SER A 821 3.94 28.99 12.45
N SER A 822 4.92 28.75 13.31
CA SER A 822 4.83 28.96 14.76
C SER A 822 5.97 29.86 15.20
N PRO A 823 5.72 31.12 15.58
CA PRO A 823 6.75 32.05 16.05
C PRO A 823 7.15 31.82 17.50
N ASP A 824 6.47 30.97 18.22
CA ASP A 824 6.64 30.69 19.65
C ASP A 824 7.19 29.28 19.91
N GLY A 825 7.86 28.69 18.92
CA GLY A 825 8.51 27.41 19.04
C GLY A 825 7.55 26.22 19.18
N GLY A 826 6.44 26.25 18.46
CA GLY A 826 5.46 25.16 18.43
C GLY A 826 4.38 25.27 19.51
N ALA A 827 4.32 26.38 20.25
CA ALA A 827 3.25 26.58 21.23
C ALA A 827 1.90 26.93 20.58
N THR A 828 1.91 27.72 19.49
CA THR A 828 0.74 27.99 18.64
C THR A 828 1.14 27.97 17.17
N PHE A 829 0.18 27.70 16.30
CA PHE A 829 0.37 27.73 14.85
C PHE A 829 -0.54 28.77 14.22
N ALA A 830 -0.02 29.48 13.21
CA ALA A 830 -0.81 30.42 12.42
C ALA A 830 -1.84 29.67 11.55
N PRO A 831 -2.93 30.33 11.10
CA PRO A 831 -3.81 29.73 10.11
C PRO A 831 -3.05 29.25 8.89
N SER A 832 -3.45 28.09 8.35
CA SER A 832 -2.78 27.50 7.21
C SER A 832 -2.99 28.30 5.93
N GLU A 833 -1.99 28.29 5.08
CA GLU A 833 -1.97 28.99 3.80
C GLU A 833 -1.60 28.01 2.68
N ARG A 834 -2.25 28.12 1.52
CA ARG A 834 -1.93 27.32 0.35
C ARG A 834 -0.60 27.74 -0.29
N VAL A 835 0.21 26.77 -0.67
CA VAL A 835 1.54 26.98 -1.28
C VAL A 835 1.50 26.96 -2.80
N ASP A 836 0.84 25.94 -3.36
CA ASP A 836 0.75 25.78 -4.81
C ASP A 836 -0.24 26.79 -5.43
N ASP A 837 -0.13 26.98 -6.74
CA ASP A 837 -0.95 27.91 -7.53
C ASP A 837 -1.87 27.21 -8.53
N THR A 838 -2.16 25.92 -8.30
CA THR A 838 -3.17 25.19 -9.05
C THR A 838 -4.56 25.64 -8.62
N GLY A 839 -5.55 25.45 -9.45
CA GLY A 839 -6.91 25.72 -9.04
C GLY A 839 -7.62 24.47 -8.56
N SER A 840 -8.93 24.62 -8.34
CA SER A 840 -9.83 23.51 -8.21
C SER A 840 -9.86 22.72 -9.52
N GLY A 841 -8.86 21.91 -9.77
CA GLY A 841 -8.71 21.05 -10.95
C GLY A 841 -8.35 19.64 -10.50
N HIS A 842 -8.34 18.69 -11.43
CA HIS A 842 -8.01 17.29 -11.17
C HIS A 842 -6.49 17.04 -11.16
N SER A 843 -5.68 18.02 -10.72
CA SER A 843 -4.23 17.84 -10.55
C SER A 843 -3.89 17.66 -9.09
N GLU A 844 -3.00 16.74 -8.80
CA GLU A 844 -2.56 16.38 -7.46
C GLU A 844 -1.24 17.06 -7.15
N GLN A 845 -1.10 17.60 -5.95
CA GLN A 845 0.13 18.12 -5.36
C GLN A 845 0.41 17.31 -4.09
N SER A 846 1.50 16.56 -4.11
CA SER A 846 1.80 15.57 -3.05
C SER A 846 3.25 15.61 -2.58
N ARG A 847 3.50 15.04 -1.41
CA ARG A 847 4.83 14.87 -0.81
C ARG A 847 5.66 16.14 -0.73
N PRO A 848 5.12 17.23 -0.15
CA PRO A 848 5.86 18.47 -0.02
C PRO A 848 7.08 18.28 0.87
N GLN A 849 8.15 18.97 0.51
CA GLN A 849 9.36 19.08 1.32
C GLN A 849 9.80 20.52 1.39
N MET A 850 10.27 20.95 2.54
CA MET A 850 10.66 22.34 2.72
C MET A 850 12.08 22.49 3.24
N ALA A 851 12.68 23.61 2.87
CA ALA A 851 13.96 24.08 3.38
C ALA A 851 13.91 25.60 3.56
N TRP A 852 14.77 26.10 4.43
CA TRP A 852 14.93 27.53 4.66
C TRP A 852 16.36 27.97 4.44
N ALA A 853 16.54 29.13 3.80
CA ALA A 853 17.83 29.82 3.72
C ALA A 853 17.61 31.33 3.50
N GLU A 854 18.43 32.15 4.15
CA GLU A 854 18.50 33.62 3.98
C GLU A 854 17.13 34.30 4.00
N GLY A 855 16.26 33.90 4.94
CA GLY A 855 14.93 34.52 5.10
C GLY A 855 13.86 34.05 4.10
N LEU A 856 14.13 33.00 3.34
CA LEU A 856 13.21 32.42 2.37
C LEU A 856 12.87 30.99 2.73
N CYS A 857 11.58 30.67 2.75
CA CYS A 857 11.09 29.30 2.71
C CYS A 857 11.01 28.84 1.26
N HIS A 858 11.49 27.63 1.02
CA HIS A 858 11.41 26.91 -0.25
C HIS A 858 10.63 25.65 -0.01
N VAL A 859 9.60 25.40 -0.83
CA VAL A 859 8.84 24.16 -0.81
C VAL A 859 8.94 23.51 -2.18
N VAL A 860 9.18 22.22 -2.22
CA VAL A 860 9.12 21.40 -3.44
C VAL A 860 8.08 20.30 -3.24
N TRP A 861 7.42 19.87 -4.32
CA TRP A 861 6.40 18.83 -4.27
C TRP A 861 6.29 18.09 -5.60
N GLU A 862 5.61 16.95 -5.60
CA GLU A 862 5.14 16.28 -6.81
C GLU A 862 3.87 16.94 -7.30
N ASP A 863 3.74 17.12 -8.62
CA ASP A 863 2.61 17.85 -9.21
C ASP A 863 2.20 17.21 -10.54
N THR A 864 0.94 16.83 -10.65
CA THR A 864 0.41 16.13 -11.84
C THR A 864 -0.23 17.09 -12.86
N ARG A 865 -0.14 18.42 -12.69
CA ARG A 865 -0.75 19.40 -13.61
C ARG A 865 -0.29 19.27 -15.06
N SER A 866 0.86 18.67 -15.30
CA SER A 866 1.41 18.41 -16.65
C SER A 866 0.92 17.09 -17.24
N GLY A 867 0.14 16.29 -16.52
CA GLY A 867 -0.34 14.97 -16.91
C GLY A 867 0.49 13.80 -16.35
N ASN A 868 1.70 14.06 -15.85
CA ASN A 868 2.56 13.15 -15.11
C ASN A 868 3.02 13.83 -13.83
N ALA A 869 3.49 13.06 -12.86
CA ALA A 869 4.15 13.63 -11.71
C ALA A 869 5.45 14.34 -12.14
N ASP A 870 5.55 15.60 -11.83
CA ASP A 870 6.70 16.48 -12.06
C ASP A 870 7.10 17.13 -10.74
N VAL A 871 8.35 17.58 -10.61
CA VAL A 871 8.78 18.33 -9.43
C VAL A 871 8.57 19.82 -9.65
N PHE A 872 7.74 20.41 -8.78
CA PHE A 872 7.48 21.86 -8.73
C PHE A 872 8.02 22.46 -7.44
N THR A 873 8.15 23.77 -7.43
CA THR A 873 8.60 24.58 -6.29
C THR A 873 7.90 25.90 -6.21
N ALA A 874 7.73 26.40 -5.00
CA ALA A 874 7.39 27.78 -4.71
C ALA A 874 8.24 28.29 -3.52
N ARG A 875 8.28 29.62 -3.36
CA ARG A 875 9.06 30.26 -2.29
C ARG A 875 8.43 31.56 -1.85
N ARG A 876 8.65 31.92 -0.59
CA ARG A 876 8.27 33.22 -0.06
C ARG A 876 9.25 33.71 1.02
N PRO A 877 9.26 35.03 1.35
CA PRO A 877 9.87 35.49 2.60
C PRO A 877 9.17 34.85 3.80
N CYS A 878 9.95 34.25 4.74
CA CYS A 878 9.42 33.59 5.93
C CYS A 878 9.88 34.20 7.25
N ALA A 879 11.06 34.83 7.28
CA ALA A 879 11.55 35.57 8.43
C ALA A 879 12.29 36.82 7.93
N ALA A 880 12.21 37.89 8.69
CA ALA A 880 13.07 39.03 8.44
C ALA A 880 14.55 38.57 8.59
N PRO A 881 15.46 38.95 7.67
CA PRO A 881 16.87 38.70 7.91
C PRO A 881 17.24 39.32 9.25
N PRO A 882 18.09 38.65 10.08
CA PRO A 882 18.50 39.22 11.35
C PRO A 882 19.03 40.65 11.09
N GLY A 883 18.40 41.62 11.71
CA GLY A 883 18.74 43.01 11.51
C GLY A 883 20.23 43.18 11.69
N LYS A 884 20.95 43.75 10.72
CA LYS A 884 22.32 44.18 10.91
C LYS A 884 22.31 45.11 12.11
N GLY A 885 22.73 44.58 13.26
CA GLY A 885 22.81 45.36 14.48
C GLY A 885 23.54 46.65 14.17
N LYS A 886 22.86 47.77 14.32
CA LYS A 886 23.52 49.09 14.27
C LYS A 886 24.63 49.02 15.35
N LYS A 887 25.90 48.99 14.92
CA LYS A 887 27.00 49.23 15.83
C LYS A 887 26.69 50.50 16.61
N PRO A 888 26.75 50.49 17.92
CA PRO A 888 26.65 51.73 18.68
C PRO A 888 27.73 52.68 18.14
N LYS A 889 27.34 53.89 17.79
CA LYS A 889 28.30 54.96 17.45
C LYS A 889 29.13 55.21 18.71
N PRO A 890 30.46 55.42 18.55
CA PRO A 890 31.36 55.69 19.62
C PRO A 890 31.01 56.96 20.42
#